data_7197f5377813949283a07f9b2f40f278
#
_entry.id   7197f5377813949283a07f9b2f40f278
#
_cell.length_a   1.000
_cell.length_b   1.000
_cell.length_c   1.000
_cell.angle_alpha   90.00
_cell.angle_beta   90.00
_cell.angle_gamma   90.00
#
_symmetry.space_group_name_H-M   'P 1'
#
loop_
_entity.id
_entity.type
_entity.pdbx_description
1 polymer ?
#
loop_
_entity_poly.entity_id
_entity_poly.type
_entity_poly.pdbx_seq_one_letter_code
_entity_poly.pdbx_strand_id
1 'polypeptide(L)'
;MMADKMSINVTSKINSITLVLAMALSAFANGQVRDSTLHFVDSIQLQIKDSSQLPKPKLKTLKGVVFDKTINEPVAFATIYFPKSTVGTVADEQGYFELNFEKVPNDTLRIQAIGYKTFNYIWSKKSIDSFALFVIEQSNTMLKEVVVKAGESPSILFMKEVFKHKNGNDISTNSNYAYELYNKLEADVTGLTKEQFEKIPFTKPFSFIYNNLDSTSEKESFLPVYLIEALSDYYCSNNPKGQREIIKASLQRGIENESIAQFLGSMYQNINCYNNFIDVFNKKFISPLSSAGLLFYKYRITDTQYVKGVPVIQVQFKPKRKGENCFFGSCWIVDSNYSLQRIQLNIPEEANVNFIDKISIYQEYKPLDSTRWFLNKDKLSAHFILPYGSKLPGFIGRKTSSYKNIHVNEAFILDSINRVAQQKELSIVAGAKDKDKSYWLENRHDSLSQNEKNIYKFIDTVQTLPVFNLYKRVIQVVTLGTYDTKYFQFGPYWSMYSRNRIEGTRLRFSMGTTKNLFKDLYLFGYAAYGTLDQKWKYKGSALYLLNRAPRSYVYASYKHDLDRQTGNYEDATSDYLFGNVIRKSGVPIKLAFSDEYRLEFFKEHFNGFSFHTQIVHKDFTPYSPLPSNFIFEQNNNNGMSLSNTEFGIKLRYAYKEKFLEGDYLRASLGSKYPIIELKIAGAIGGFLKSSYTYQKAQLSVSDNVNIAPFGNLYYKVFTGKVLGVVPYPLLEVHPGNDFHYYNRNDFNMMYRYEFVSDRYAGFIFEHTLGNGVFNYIPVIKKFKFRQFWNLKALYGNLSKENYNLNNPSSSSNNYTFRTLANIPYIELGTGIENILQVFRLDFVWRLSPTNIVESIPRNFGVFGSVKFEF
;
A
#
# COMPACT_ATOMS: atom_id res chain seq x y z
N MET A 1 4.41 -39.48 -17.73
CA MET A 1 4.69 -40.13 -16.41
C MET A 1 5.60 -39.31 -15.47
N MET A 2 6.30 -38.27 -15.94
CA MET A 2 7.05 -37.34 -15.07
C MET A 2 6.29 -36.03 -14.73
N ALA A 3 5.30 -35.67 -15.51
CA ALA A 3 4.48 -34.45 -15.27
C ALA A 3 3.47 -34.60 -14.13
N ASP A 4 2.91 -35.80 -13.93
CA ASP A 4 1.90 -36.02 -12.89
C ASP A 4 2.48 -36.11 -11.44
N LYS A 5 3.75 -36.49 -11.30
CA LYS A 5 4.42 -36.50 -9.98
C LYS A 5 4.84 -35.10 -9.48
N MET A 6 4.98 -34.12 -10.39
CA MET A 6 5.29 -32.75 -10.01
C MET A 6 4.04 -31.95 -9.57
N SER A 7 2.88 -32.23 -10.14
CA SER A 7 1.63 -31.56 -9.78
C SER A 7 1.11 -31.97 -8.38
N ILE A 8 1.31 -33.23 -8.02
CA ILE A 8 0.88 -33.77 -6.71
C ILE A 8 1.73 -33.22 -5.55
N ASN A 9 3.02 -32.93 -5.79
CA ASN A 9 3.90 -32.40 -4.74
C ASN A 9 3.74 -30.91 -4.50
N VAL A 10 3.29 -30.14 -5.49
CA VAL A 10 3.03 -28.68 -5.32
C VAL A 10 1.69 -28.47 -4.62
N THR A 11 0.65 -29.21 -4.99
CA THR A 11 -0.65 -29.18 -4.32
C THR A 11 -0.61 -29.67 -2.88
N SER A 12 0.20 -30.70 -2.56
CA SER A 12 0.33 -31.19 -1.19
C SER A 12 1.08 -30.21 -0.26
N LYS A 13 2.07 -29.48 -0.78
CA LYS A 13 2.78 -28.43 0.01
C LYS A 13 1.96 -27.16 0.17
N ILE A 14 1.14 -26.78 -0.80
CA ILE A 14 0.20 -25.65 -0.68
C ILE A 14 -0.93 -26.01 0.30
N ASN A 15 -1.44 -27.23 0.25
CA ASN A 15 -2.39 -27.73 1.25
C ASN A 15 -1.78 -27.82 2.64
N SER A 16 -0.46 -28.06 2.76
CA SER A 16 0.24 -28.08 4.06
C SER A 16 0.37 -26.69 4.68
N ILE A 17 0.55 -25.64 3.88
CA ILE A 17 0.57 -24.24 4.37
C ILE A 17 -0.84 -23.81 4.79
N THR A 18 -1.85 -24.18 4.02
CA THR A 18 -3.27 -23.94 4.38
C THR A 18 -3.68 -24.77 5.58
N LEU A 19 -3.16 -26.00 5.71
CA LEU A 19 -3.38 -26.89 6.84
C LEU A 19 -2.67 -26.41 8.11
N VAL A 20 -1.46 -25.87 7.99
CA VAL A 20 -0.73 -25.25 9.13
C VAL A 20 -1.43 -23.97 9.60
N LEU A 21 -1.97 -23.17 8.68
CA LEU A 21 -2.85 -22.05 9.04
C LEU A 21 -4.16 -22.54 9.70
N ALA A 22 -4.76 -23.61 9.20
CA ALA A 22 -5.97 -24.20 9.77
C ALA A 22 -5.71 -24.91 11.10
N MET A 23 -4.56 -25.58 11.27
CA MET A 23 -4.17 -26.22 12.55
C MET A 23 -3.77 -25.23 13.63
N ALA A 24 -3.11 -24.13 13.28
CA ALA A 24 -2.87 -23.02 14.20
C ALA A 24 -4.19 -22.38 14.68
N LEU A 25 -5.21 -22.38 13.83
CA LEU A 25 -6.56 -21.90 14.13
C LEU A 25 -7.36 -22.91 14.98
N SER A 26 -7.15 -24.23 14.83
CA SER A 26 -7.90 -25.26 15.55
C SER A 26 -7.35 -25.58 16.95
N ALA A 27 -6.06 -25.36 17.20
CA ALA A 27 -5.43 -25.62 18.50
C ALA A 27 -5.86 -24.63 19.60
N PHE A 28 -6.45 -23.50 19.24
CA PHE A 28 -6.91 -22.47 20.19
C PHE A 28 -8.42 -22.52 20.51
N ALA A 29 -9.17 -23.47 19.93
CA ALA A 29 -10.62 -23.50 20.06
C ALA A 29 -11.17 -24.19 21.33
N ASN A 30 -10.33 -24.75 22.22
CA ASN A 30 -10.76 -25.57 23.36
C ASN A 30 -10.56 -24.91 24.74
N GLY A 31 -10.88 -23.63 24.87
CA GLY A 31 -10.92 -22.96 26.18
C GLY A 31 -12.33 -22.59 26.61
N GLN A 32 -12.89 -23.29 27.57
CA GLN A 32 -14.21 -23.00 28.16
C GLN A 32 -14.18 -21.71 28.99
N VAL A 33 -15.21 -20.89 28.85
CA VAL A 33 -15.48 -19.74 29.74
C VAL A 33 -16.90 -19.80 30.28
N ARG A 34 -17.00 -19.59 31.58
CA ARG A 34 -18.23 -19.51 32.38
C ARG A 34 -18.89 -18.13 32.26
N ASP A 35 -20.20 -18.18 32.30
CA ASP A 35 -21.16 -17.05 32.32
C ASP A 35 -21.04 -16.14 33.55
N SER A 36 -21.32 -14.88 33.37
CA SER A 36 -21.98 -14.04 34.39
C SER A 36 -22.69 -12.86 33.76
N THR A 37 -23.99 -12.88 33.92
CA THR A 37 -24.97 -11.84 33.63
C THR A 37 -24.95 -10.68 34.63
N LEU A 38 -25.25 -9.47 34.20
CA LEU A 38 -25.95 -8.45 35.05
C LEU A 38 -26.66 -7.38 34.24
N HIS A 39 -27.88 -7.15 34.63
CA HIS A 39 -28.87 -6.16 34.21
C HIS A 39 -28.58 -4.74 34.70
N PHE A 40 -29.07 -3.71 33.99
CA PHE A 40 -29.75 -2.50 34.51
C PHE A 40 -30.20 -1.62 33.34
N VAL A 41 -31.48 -1.40 33.11
CA VAL A 41 -32.60 -0.59 33.57
C VAL A 41 -32.61 0.87 33.07
N ASP A 42 -33.59 1.10 32.23
CA ASP A 42 -34.57 2.20 32.05
C ASP A 42 -34.28 3.71 32.27
N SER A 43 -34.82 4.39 31.27
CA SER A 43 -35.63 5.60 31.26
C SER A 43 -35.09 6.93 31.81
N ILE A 44 -35.15 7.93 30.92
CA ILE A 44 -35.79 9.26 31.22
C ILE A 44 -36.20 9.93 29.89
N GLN A 45 -37.48 10.19 29.75
CA GLN A 45 -38.08 11.14 28.80
C GLN A 45 -37.96 12.56 29.35
N LEU A 46 -37.56 13.49 28.52
CA LEU A 46 -37.80 14.90 28.75
C LEU A 46 -38.27 15.58 27.47
N GLN A 47 -39.50 16.10 27.57
CA GLN A 47 -40.12 16.98 26.58
C GLN A 47 -39.51 18.38 26.68
N ILE A 48 -39.19 18.98 25.57
CA ILE A 48 -39.06 20.42 25.44
C ILE A 48 -39.92 20.90 24.28
N LYS A 49 -40.78 21.84 24.61
CA LYS A 49 -41.78 22.48 23.79
C LYS A 49 -41.17 23.50 22.83
N ASP A 50 -41.70 23.49 21.69
CA ASP A 50 -41.65 24.19 20.44
C ASP A 50 -41.88 25.70 20.46
N SER A 51 -41.25 26.42 19.56
CA SER A 51 -41.82 27.59 18.90
C SER A 51 -41.04 28.02 17.66
N SER A 52 -41.62 27.76 16.52
CA SER A 52 -41.74 28.66 15.33
C SER A 52 -42.17 27.86 14.11
N GLN A 53 -43.44 27.82 13.88
CA GLN A 53 -44.02 27.21 12.64
C GLN A 53 -44.13 28.25 11.54
N LEU A 54 -43.35 28.05 10.48
CA LEU A 54 -43.78 28.35 9.12
C LEU A 54 -44.14 27.03 8.46
N PRO A 55 -45.22 26.88 7.70
CA PRO A 55 -45.61 25.61 7.11
C PRO A 55 -44.60 25.19 6.02
N LYS A 56 -43.78 24.19 6.32
CA LYS A 56 -42.96 23.54 5.31
C LYS A 56 -43.89 22.79 4.34
N PRO A 57 -43.67 22.93 3.03
CA PRO A 57 -44.43 22.17 2.05
C PRO A 57 -44.24 20.69 2.32
N LYS A 58 -45.32 19.89 2.27
CA LYS A 58 -45.28 18.44 2.45
C LYS A 58 -44.53 17.82 1.26
N LEU A 59 -43.24 17.56 1.45
CA LEU A 59 -42.44 16.78 0.51
C LEU A 59 -42.95 15.34 0.47
N LYS A 60 -43.21 14.83 -0.71
CA LYS A 60 -43.48 13.42 -0.97
C LYS A 60 -42.16 12.73 -1.21
N THR A 61 -41.94 11.54 -0.62
CA THR A 61 -40.70 10.77 -0.71
C THR A 61 -41.01 9.42 -1.33
N LEU A 62 -40.38 9.10 -2.45
CA LEU A 62 -40.37 7.75 -3.02
C LEU A 62 -39.05 7.09 -2.60
N LYS A 63 -39.15 5.94 -1.94
CA LYS A 63 -38.01 5.08 -1.60
C LYS A 63 -38.06 3.80 -2.41
N GLY A 64 -36.91 3.26 -2.77
CA GLY A 64 -36.87 2.02 -3.52
C GLY A 64 -35.47 1.50 -3.76
N VAL A 65 -35.39 0.43 -4.53
CA VAL A 65 -34.12 -0.20 -4.91
C VAL A 65 -34.16 -0.57 -6.39
N VAL A 66 -33.01 -0.51 -7.06
CA VAL A 66 -32.82 -0.92 -8.46
C VAL A 66 -32.03 -2.21 -8.52
N PHE A 67 -32.59 -3.22 -9.21
CA PHE A 67 -32.02 -4.56 -9.37
C PHE A 67 -31.75 -4.92 -10.82
N ASP A 68 -30.73 -5.74 -11.06
CA ASP A 68 -30.46 -6.40 -12.33
C ASP A 68 -31.35 -7.63 -12.48
N LYS A 69 -32.10 -7.73 -13.60
CA LYS A 69 -32.97 -8.86 -13.89
C LYS A 69 -32.23 -10.18 -14.10
N THR A 70 -30.99 -10.13 -14.61
CA THR A 70 -30.25 -11.33 -15.06
C THR A 70 -29.48 -11.97 -13.92
N ILE A 71 -28.77 -11.16 -13.17
CA ILE A 71 -27.93 -11.64 -12.06
C ILE A 71 -28.62 -11.46 -10.71
N ASN A 72 -29.74 -10.72 -10.68
CA ASN A 72 -30.53 -10.40 -9.50
C ASN A 72 -29.69 -9.77 -8.38
N GLU A 73 -28.80 -8.86 -8.77
CA GLU A 73 -27.98 -8.04 -7.88
C GLU A 73 -28.44 -6.58 -7.89
N PRO A 74 -28.20 -5.81 -6.82
CA PRO A 74 -28.48 -4.38 -6.82
C PRO A 74 -27.63 -3.64 -7.86
N VAL A 75 -28.24 -2.66 -8.51
CA VAL A 75 -27.55 -1.83 -9.51
C VAL A 75 -27.09 -0.55 -8.84
N ALA A 76 -25.80 -0.49 -8.51
CA ALA A 76 -25.19 0.68 -7.89
C ALA A 76 -25.28 1.92 -8.79
N PHE A 77 -25.55 3.08 -8.17
CA PHE A 77 -25.54 4.38 -8.81
C PHE A 77 -26.47 4.54 -10.01
N ALA A 78 -27.54 3.76 -10.07
CA ALA A 78 -28.59 3.96 -11.05
C ALA A 78 -29.19 5.37 -10.88
N THR A 79 -29.45 6.06 -11.98
CA THR A 79 -30.10 7.37 -11.99
C THR A 79 -31.59 7.22 -12.11
N ILE A 80 -32.37 7.78 -11.18
CA ILE A 80 -33.84 7.76 -11.14
C ILE A 80 -34.32 9.20 -11.26
N TYR A 81 -35.05 9.53 -12.35
CA TYR A 81 -35.45 10.90 -12.59
C TYR A 81 -36.71 11.00 -13.44
N PHE A 82 -37.42 12.12 -13.31
CA PHE A 82 -38.49 12.49 -14.22
C PHE A 82 -37.93 13.23 -15.43
N PRO A 83 -38.10 12.73 -16.67
CA PRO A 83 -37.58 13.38 -17.87
C PRO A 83 -38.07 14.83 -18.01
N LYS A 84 -37.19 15.72 -18.47
CA LYS A 84 -37.47 17.15 -18.63
C LYS A 84 -37.84 17.88 -17.33
N SER A 85 -37.44 17.36 -16.19
CA SER A 85 -37.65 17.96 -14.87
C SER A 85 -36.33 18.03 -14.08
N THR A 86 -36.33 18.81 -13.00
CA THR A 86 -35.22 18.90 -12.05
C THR A 86 -35.31 17.86 -10.93
N VAL A 87 -36.33 17.00 -10.95
CA VAL A 87 -36.60 16.01 -9.93
C VAL A 87 -35.93 14.69 -10.31
N GLY A 88 -34.88 14.34 -9.59
CA GLY A 88 -34.12 13.09 -9.78
C GLY A 88 -33.22 12.81 -8.59
N THR A 89 -32.77 11.58 -8.50
CA THR A 89 -31.82 11.09 -7.49
C THR A 89 -30.94 10.02 -8.10
N VAL A 90 -29.89 9.62 -7.35
CA VAL A 90 -29.02 8.51 -7.73
C VAL A 90 -29.06 7.49 -6.62
N ALA A 91 -29.21 6.22 -7.01
CA ALA A 91 -29.14 5.10 -6.07
C ALA A 91 -27.76 5.02 -5.43
N ASP A 92 -27.68 4.52 -4.23
CA ASP A 92 -26.42 4.23 -3.55
C ASP A 92 -25.75 2.96 -4.14
N GLU A 93 -24.70 2.49 -3.48
CA GLU A 93 -23.94 1.31 -3.91
C GLU A 93 -24.74 0.03 -3.82
N GLN A 94 -25.78 0.00 -2.99
CA GLN A 94 -26.71 -1.08 -2.79
C GLN A 94 -27.97 -0.93 -3.66
N GLY A 95 -27.94 0.00 -4.61
CA GLY A 95 -29.06 0.28 -5.49
C GLY A 95 -30.25 1.00 -4.84
N TYR A 96 -30.16 1.38 -3.55
CA TYR A 96 -31.20 2.12 -2.84
C TYR A 96 -31.24 3.57 -3.27
N PHE A 97 -32.45 4.10 -3.36
CA PHE A 97 -32.66 5.51 -3.65
C PHE A 97 -33.78 6.11 -2.81
N GLU A 98 -33.65 7.41 -2.58
CA GLU A 98 -34.70 8.24 -1.99
C GLU A 98 -34.91 9.46 -2.88
N LEU A 99 -36.11 9.61 -3.45
CA LEU A 99 -36.48 10.70 -4.34
C LEU A 99 -37.53 11.58 -3.68
N ASN A 100 -37.18 12.84 -3.41
CA ASN A 100 -38.03 13.83 -2.78
C ASN A 100 -38.58 14.82 -3.80
N PHE A 101 -39.86 15.07 -3.81
CA PHE A 101 -40.54 16.00 -4.68
C PHE A 101 -41.83 16.56 -4.05
N GLU A 102 -42.20 17.75 -4.44
CA GLU A 102 -43.46 18.40 -3.99
C GLU A 102 -44.66 17.99 -4.83
N LYS A 103 -44.45 17.97 -6.14
CA LYS A 103 -45.42 17.52 -7.13
C LYS A 103 -44.76 16.56 -8.12
N VAL A 104 -45.53 15.58 -8.62
CA VAL A 104 -45.04 14.71 -9.70
C VAL A 104 -44.88 15.55 -10.98
N PRO A 105 -43.66 15.67 -11.54
CA PRO A 105 -43.39 16.54 -12.68
C PRO A 105 -44.07 16.05 -14.00
N ASN A 106 -44.10 14.73 -14.17
CA ASN A 106 -44.77 14.06 -15.31
C ASN A 106 -45.16 12.62 -14.94
N ASP A 107 -45.79 11.92 -15.81
CA ASP A 107 -46.28 10.55 -15.57
C ASP A 107 -45.25 9.45 -15.79
N THR A 108 -44.01 9.79 -16.17
CA THR A 108 -42.99 8.80 -16.47
C THR A 108 -41.77 9.04 -15.59
N LEU A 109 -41.43 8.06 -14.76
CA LEU A 109 -40.19 7.99 -14.04
C LEU A 109 -39.18 7.15 -14.82
N ARG A 110 -37.99 7.67 -15.08
CA ARG A 110 -36.98 6.98 -15.87
C ARG A 110 -35.84 6.51 -14.96
N ILE A 111 -35.47 5.24 -15.15
CA ILE A 111 -34.35 4.61 -14.46
C ILE A 111 -33.28 4.26 -15.48
N GLN A 112 -32.04 4.73 -15.24
CA GLN A 112 -30.89 4.48 -16.10
C GLN A 112 -29.69 4.01 -15.29
N ALA A 113 -29.00 2.99 -15.78
CA ALA A 113 -27.71 2.57 -15.26
C ALA A 113 -26.79 2.15 -16.41
N ILE A 114 -25.49 2.23 -16.19
CA ILE A 114 -24.48 1.87 -17.19
C ILE A 114 -24.54 0.37 -17.45
N GLY A 115 -24.61 -0.02 -18.72
CA GLY A 115 -24.70 -1.43 -19.11
C GLY A 115 -26.13 -1.98 -19.10
N TYR A 116 -27.16 -1.14 -18.79
CA TYR A 116 -28.55 -1.54 -18.72
C TYR A 116 -29.41 -0.82 -19.75
N LYS A 117 -30.52 -1.45 -20.12
CA LYS A 117 -31.57 -0.81 -20.91
C LYS A 117 -32.27 0.24 -20.08
N THR A 118 -32.56 1.41 -20.66
CA THR A 118 -33.34 2.42 -19.97
C THR A 118 -34.75 1.86 -19.63
N PHE A 119 -35.10 1.93 -18.35
CA PHE A 119 -36.40 1.50 -17.87
C PHE A 119 -37.28 2.72 -17.61
N ASN A 120 -38.50 2.72 -18.18
CA ASN A 120 -39.48 3.76 -17.99
C ASN A 120 -40.63 3.21 -17.15
N TYR A 121 -40.85 3.77 -16.00
CA TYR A 121 -41.94 3.44 -15.09
C TYR A 121 -43.05 4.48 -15.23
N ILE A 122 -44.29 4.03 -15.56
CA ILE A 122 -45.45 4.92 -15.63
C ILE A 122 -45.97 5.16 -14.21
N TRP A 123 -45.92 6.40 -13.79
CA TRP A 123 -46.31 6.83 -12.46
C TRP A 123 -47.83 6.79 -12.28
N SER A 124 -48.31 6.05 -11.27
CA SER A 124 -49.72 6.05 -10.87
C SER A 124 -49.89 6.66 -9.47
N LYS A 125 -51.05 7.31 -9.21
CA LYS A 125 -51.32 7.97 -7.91
C LYS A 125 -51.30 7.03 -6.71
N LYS A 126 -51.34 5.72 -6.88
CA LYS A 126 -51.27 4.71 -5.81
C LYS A 126 -49.85 4.33 -5.40
N SER A 127 -48.84 4.84 -6.08
CA SER A 127 -47.42 4.43 -5.86
C SER A 127 -46.69 5.22 -4.74
N ILE A 128 -47.34 6.10 -4.02
CA ILE A 128 -46.68 7.07 -3.15
C ILE A 128 -46.31 6.49 -1.77
N ASP A 129 -46.95 5.45 -1.32
CA ASP A 129 -46.80 4.90 0.05
C ASP A 129 -46.11 3.53 0.09
N SER A 130 -45.54 3.04 -1.02
CA SER A 130 -44.90 1.73 -1.10
C SER A 130 -43.42 1.85 -1.53
N PHE A 131 -42.59 1.01 -0.92
CA PHE A 131 -41.23 0.79 -1.35
C PHE A 131 -41.17 0.27 -2.79
N ALA A 132 -40.48 0.97 -3.68
CA ALA A 132 -40.43 0.67 -5.10
C ALA A 132 -39.25 -0.27 -5.42
N LEU A 133 -39.53 -1.40 -6.06
CA LEU A 133 -38.54 -2.31 -6.64
C LEU A 133 -38.51 -2.10 -8.15
N PHE A 134 -37.40 -1.57 -8.68
CA PHE A 134 -37.18 -1.42 -10.11
C PHE A 134 -36.21 -2.48 -10.60
N VAL A 135 -36.67 -3.36 -11.48
CA VAL A 135 -35.85 -4.41 -12.08
C VAL A 135 -35.48 -4.00 -13.49
N ILE A 136 -34.20 -3.80 -13.77
CA ILE A 136 -33.69 -3.38 -15.08
C ILE A 136 -32.92 -4.51 -15.76
N GLU A 137 -32.90 -4.52 -17.07
CA GLU A 137 -32.25 -5.55 -17.89
C GLU A 137 -30.90 -5.06 -18.40
N GLN A 138 -29.91 -5.94 -18.38
CA GLN A 138 -28.64 -5.65 -19.03
C GLN A 138 -28.81 -5.37 -20.51
N SER A 139 -28.10 -4.39 -21.00
CA SER A 139 -28.07 -4.08 -22.41
C SER A 139 -27.00 -4.91 -23.09
N ASN A 140 -27.37 -6.00 -23.75
CA ASN A 140 -26.50 -6.74 -24.65
C ASN A 140 -26.18 -5.98 -25.94
N THR A 141 -26.51 -4.71 -26.02
CA THR A 141 -26.27 -3.90 -27.20
C THR A 141 -24.77 -3.62 -27.32
N MET A 142 -24.05 -4.50 -28.01
CA MET A 142 -22.91 -4.07 -28.81
C MET A 142 -23.39 -2.82 -29.54
N LEU A 143 -22.71 -1.69 -29.30
CA LEU A 143 -23.01 -0.43 -29.96
C LEU A 143 -23.09 -0.70 -31.46
N LYS A 144 -24.30 -0.61 -32.03
CA LYS A 144 -24.48 -0.71 -33.48
C LYS A 144 -23.55 0.31 -34.12
N GLU A 145 -22.73 -0.15 -35.03
CA GLU A 145 -21.85 0.68 -35.83
C GLU A 145 -22.72 1.69 -36.59
N VAL A 146 -22.65 2.96 -36.19
CA VAL A 146 -23.32 4.03 -36.91
C VAL A 146 -22.50 4.27 -38.17
N VAL A 147 -23.09 4.04 -39.31
CA VAL A 147 -22.55 4.40 -40.62
C VAL A 147 -22.17 5.87 -40.59
N VAL A 148 -20.88 6.19 -40.65
CA VAL A 148 -20.32 7.52 -40.58
C VAL A 148 -20.58 8.20 -41.93
N LYS A 149 -21.44 9.20 -41.94
CA LYS A 149 -21.41 10.22 -42.98
C LYS A 149 -20.11 11.01 -42.84
N ALA A 150 -19.51 11.44 -43.95
CA ALA A 150 -18.23 12.16 -43.96
C ALA A 150 -18.30 13.40 -43.03
N GLY A 151 -17.55 13.34 -41.93
CA GLY A 151 -17.46 14.34 -40.86
C GLY A 151 -17.17 13.73 -39.50
N GLU A 152 -16.53 14.45 -38.59
CA GLU A 152 -16.32 14.01 -37.21
C GLU A 152 -17.66 13.86 -36.48
N SER A 153 -17.78 12.79 -35.69
CA SER A 153 -19.00 12.54 -34.88
C SER A 153 -19.27 13.73 -33.92
N PRO A 154 -20.55 14.12 -33.72
CA PRO A 154 -20.92 15.19 -32.77
C PRO A 154 -20.33 14.98 -31.39
N SER A 155 -20.23 13.69 -30.93
CA SER A 155 -19.61 13.34 -29.66
C SER A 155 -18.12 13.67 -29.61
N ILE A 156 -17.41 13.54 -30.73
CA ILE A 156 -15.96 13.86 -30.81
C ILE A 156 -15.78 15.38 -30.80
N LEU A 157 -16.59 16.11 -31.55
CA LEU A 157 -16.55 17.58 -31.59
C LEU A 157 -16.84 18.16 -30.20
N PHE A 158 -17.86 17.65 -29.52
CA PHE A 158 -18.19 18.08 -28.17
C PHE A 158 -17.06 17.78 -27.19
N MET A 159 -16.48 16.57 -27.22
CA MET A 159 -15.37 16.23 -26.33
C MET A 159 -14.09 17.02 -26.61
N LYS A 160 -13.84 17.46 -27.86
CA LYS A 160 -12.73 18.36 -28.17
C LYS A 160 -12.89 19.70 -27.44
N GLU A 161 -14.10 20.25 -27.41
CA GLU A 161 -14.37 21.50 -26.66
C GLU A 161 -14.23 21.25 -25.13
N VAL A 162 -14.69 20.09 -24.61
CA VAL A 162 -14.46 19.73 -23.21
C VAL A 162 -12.96 19.69 -22.87
N PHE A 163 -12.13 19.07 -23.73
CA PHE A 163 -10.67 19.01 -23.51
C PHE A 163 -10.00 20.38 -23.57
N LYS A 164 -10.48 21.26 -24.39
CA LYS A 164 -9.98 22.63 -24.50
C LYS A 164 -10.29 23.46 -23.26
N HIS A 165 -11.48 23.28 -22.66
CA HIS A 165 -11.95 24.04 -21.49
C HIS A 165 -11.57 23.40 -20.15
N LYS A 166 -11.07 22.14 -20.14
CA LYS A 166 -10.85 21.38 -18.90
C LYS A 166 -9.93 22.07 -17.89
N ASN A 167 -8.87 22.75 -18.34
CA ASN A 167 -7.93 23.43 -17.44
C ASN A 167 -8.58 24.65 -16.78
N GLY A 168 -9.50 25.33 -17.47
CA GLY A 168 -10.29 26.43 -16.90
C GLY A 168 -11.31 25.96 -15.88
N ASN A 169 -11.87 24.76 -16.09
CA ASN A 169 -12.86 24.14 -15.23
C ASN A 169 -12.27 23.41 -14.03
N ASP A 170 -10.95 23.11 -14.05
CA ASP A 170 -10.26 22.50 -12.92
C ASP A 170 -9.78 23.59 -11.92
N ILE A 171 -10.60 23.86 -10.93
CA ILE A 171 -10.28 24.82 -9.87
C ILE A 171 -8.98 24.44 -9.14
N SER A 172 -8.67 23.14 -9.05
CA SER A 172 -7.49 22.65 -8.35
C SER A 172 -6.16 23.07 -8.98
N THR A 173 -6.16 23.45 -10.26
CA THR A 173 -4.93 23.85 -10.98
C THR A 173 -4.68 25.36 -10.99
N ASN A 174 -5.74 26.17 -10.92
CA ASN A 174 -5.66 27.61 -11.22
C ASN A 174 -6.00 28.51 -10.03
N SER A 175 -6.45 27.96 -8.91
CA SER A 175 -6.94 28.74 -7.79
C SER A 175 -6.34 28.30 -6.46
N ASN A 176 -6.30 29.21 -5.50
CA ASN A 176 -6.14 28.87 -4.10
C ASN A 176 -7.53 28.54 -3.54
N TYR A 177 -7.69 27.46 -2.81
CA TYR A 177 -8.99 27.06 -2.31
C TYR A 177 -8.91 26.42 -0.92
N ALA A 178 -10.00 26.56 -0.18
CA ALA A 178 -10.20 25.90 1.11
C ALA A 178 -11.61 25.32 1.18
N TYR A 179 -11.77 24.24 1.93
CA TYR A 179 -13.06 23.64 2.19
C TYR A 179 -13.04 22.81 3.48
N GLU A 180 -14.22 22.60 4.02
CA GLU A 180 -14.44 21.61 5.04
C GLU A 180 -14.70 20.26 4.38
N LEU A 181 -13.95 19.23 4.80
CA LEU A 181 -13.98 17.89 4.27
C LEU A 181 -14.49 16.92 5.32
N TYR A 182 -15.58 16.25 5.03
CA TYR A 182 -16.02 15.09 5.77
C TYR A 182 -15.72 13.83 4.98
N ASN A 183 -14.92 12.96 5.56
CA ASN A 183 -14.56 11.66 5.02
C ASN A 183 -15.14 10.54 5.85
N LYS A 184 -15.78 9.56 5.19
CA LYS A 184 -16.20 8.31 5.79
C LYS A 184 -15.58 7.17 5.00
N LEU A 185 -14.92 6.25 5.69
CA LEU A 185 -14.30 5.07 5.12
C LEU A 185 -14.82 3.84 5.84
N GLU A 186 -15.32 2.89 5.07
CA GLU A 186 -15.91 1.65 5.53
C GLU A 186 -15.20 0.46 4.90
N ALA A 187 -15.04 -0.63 5.65
CA ALA A 187 -14.61 -1.90 5.11
C ALA A 187 -15.49 -3.03 5.65
N ASP A 188 -15.99 -3.83 4.73
CA ASP A 188 -16.91 -4.93 5.01
C ASP A 188 -16.38 -6.22 4.40
N VAL A 189 -16.50 -7.33 5.12
CA VAL A 189 -16.20 -8.67 4.60
C VAL A 189 -17.39 -9.19 3.80
N THR A 190 -17.16 -9.72 2.60
CA THR A 190 -18.18 -10.24 1.69
C THR A 190 -17.94 -11.69 1.29
N GLY A 191 -18.92 -12.31 0.63
CA GLY A 191 -18.79 -13.68 0.11
C GLY A 191 -18.92 -14.76 1.17
N LEU A 192 -19.43 -14.43 2.37
CA LEU A 192 -19.79 -15.41 3.39
C LEU A 192 -21.25 -15.80 3.24
N THR A 193 -21.53 -16.96 2.65
CA THR A 193 -22.88 -17.54 2.70
C THR A 193 -23.18 -18.08 4.10
N LYS A 194 -24.46 -18.15 4.49
CA LYS A 194 -24.87 -18.69 5.79
C LYS A 194 -24.27 -20.08 6.04
N GLU A 195 -24.31 -20.95 5.02
CA GLU A 195 -23.74 -22.29 5.10
C GLU A 195 -22.21 -22.31 5.28
N GLN A 196 -21.50 -21.42 4.59
CA GLN A 196 -20.04 -21.29 4.77
C GLN A 196 -19.71 -20.72 6.13
N PHE A 197 -20.50 -19.77 6.61
CA PHE A 197 -20.34 -19.15 7.90
C PHE A 197 -20.54 -20.17 9.03
N GLU A 198 -21.52 -21.07 8.92
CA GLU A 198 -21.75 -22.14 9.88
C GLU A 198 -20.70 -23.27 9.83
N LYS A 199 -20.15 -23.54 8.62
CA LYS A 199 -19.12 -24.58 8.40
C LYS A 199 -17.72 -24.17 8.85
N ILE A 200 -17.41 -22.90 8.83
CA ILE A 200 -16.10 -22.40 9.23
C ILE A 200 -16.09 -22.23 10.77
N PRO A 201 -15.29 -22.98 11.52
CA PRO A 201 -15.36 -22.98 12.99
C PRO A 201 -15.18 -21.60 13.63
N PHE A 202 -14.40 -20.73 13.00
CA PHE A 202 -14.14 -19.38 13.53
C PHE A 202 -15.24 -18.36 13.24
N THR A 203 -16.14 -18.60 12.28
CA THR A 203 -17.28 -17.73 11.98
C THR A 203 -18.56 -18.13 12.71
N LYS A 204 -18.65 -19.41 13.12
CA LYS A 204 -19.82 -19.93 13.84
C LYS A 204 -20.27 -19.10 15.04
N PRO A 205 -19.38 -18.55 15.89
CA PRO A 205 -19.79 -17.67 17.00
C PRO A 205 -20.47 -16.38 16.57
N PHE A 206 -20.36 -16.00 15.29
CA PHE A 206 -20.98 -14.81 14.70
C PHE A 206 -22.27 -15.14 13.93
N SER A 207 -22.78 -16.39 14.00
CA SER A 207 -24.00 -16.80 13.30
C SER A 207 -25.23 -15.98 13.67
N PHE A 208 -25.25 -15.35 14.85
CA PHE A 208 -26.30 -14.40 15.25
C PHE A 208 -26.43 -13.20 14.30
N ILE A 209 -25.39 -12.87 13.55
CA ILE A 209 -25.36 -11.80 12.55
C ILE A 209 -26.41 -12.05 11.48
N TYR A 210 -26.52 -13.32 11.00
CA TYR A 210 -27.53 -13.71 10.04
C TYR A 210 -28.96 -13.60 10.55
N ASN A 211 -29.15 -13.70 11.87
CA ASN A 211 -30.45 -13.53 12.49
C ASN A 211 -30.83 -12.06 12.67
N ASN A 212 -29.86 -11.15 12.61
CA ASN A 212 -30.02 -9.71 12.76
C ASN A 212 -29.77 -8.92 11.47
N LEU A 213 -29.27 -9.57 10.41
CA LEU A 213 -29.22 -8.99 9.07
C LEU A 213 -30.64 -9.00 8.54
N ASP A 214 -31.23 -7.83 8.51
CA ASP A 214 -32.54 -7.62 7.91
C ASP A 214 -32.54 -8.17 6.49
N SER A 215 -33.44 -9.06 6.18
CA SER A 215 -33.61 -9.73 4.89
C SER A 215 -34.07 -8.77 3.77
N THR A 216 -34.06 -7.49 4.03
CA THR A 216 -34.37 -6.46 3.06
C THR A 216 -33.13 -6.16 2.22
N SER A 217 -33.01 -6.90 1.11
CA SER A 217 -32.43 -6.46 -0.15
C SER A 217 -31.00 -6.76 -0.55
N GLU A 218 -30.12 -7.31 0.30
CA GLU A 218 -28.77 -7.69 -0.18
C GLU A 218 -28.60 -9.20 -0.24
N LYS A 219 -28.35 -9.73 -1.46
CA LYS A 219 -28.03 -11.16 -1.68
C LYS A 219 -26.68 -11.57 -1.12
N GLU A 220 -25.78 -10.66 -0.95
CA GLU A 220 -24.48 -10.90 -0.29
C GLU A 220 -24.52 -10.30 1.11
N SER A 221 -24.59 -11.16 2.11
CA SER A 221 -24.43 -10.77 3.49
C SER A 221 -23.02 -10.19 3.68
N PHE A 222 -22.90 -8.97 4.11
CA PHE A 222 -21.64 -8.34 4.45
C PHE A 222 -21.50 -8.16 5.96
N LEU A 223 -20.26 -8.29 6.42
CA LEU A 223 -19.88 -8.10 7.81
C LEU A 223 -19.07 -6.82 7.93
N PRO A 224 -19.61 -5.74 8.48
CA PRO A 224 -18.85 -4.52 8.70
C PRO A 224 -17.75 -4.78 9.74
N VAL A 225 -16.49 -4.54 9.37
CA VAL A 225 -15.34 -4.81 10.25
C VAL A 225 -14.62 -3.54 10.67
N TYR A 226 -14.82 -2.45 9.91
CA TYR A 226 -14.08 -1.23 10.12
C TYR A 226 -14.83 0.00 9.60
N LEU A 227 -14.76 1.08 10.38
CA LEU A 227 -15.33 2.37 10.02
C LEU A 227 -14.46 3.49 10.57
N ILE A 228 -14.13 4.46 9.73
CA ILE A 228 -13.55 5.74 10.13
C ILE A 228 -14.42 6.88 9.61
N GLU A 229 -14.66 7.87 10.46
CA GLU A 229 -15.13 9.19 10.08
C GLU A 229 -14.08 10.23 10.45
N ALA A 230 -13.88 11.21 9.60
CA ALA A 230 -12.99 12.34 9.86
C ALA A 230 -13.62 13.62 9.33
N LEU A 231 -13.53 14.67 10.12
CA LEU A 231 -13.89 16.03 9.73
C LEU A 231 -12.63 16.87 9.75
N SER A 232 -12.30 17.52 8.64
CA SER A 232 -11.09 18.30 8.50
C SER A 232 -11.31 19.60 7.73
N ASP A 233 -10.45 20.59 7.96
CA ASP A 233 -10.31 21.76 7.11
C ASP A 233 -9.13 21.55 6.18
N TYR A 234 -9.35 21.75 4.89
CA TYR A 234 -8.34 21.58 3.84
C TYR A 234 -8.05 22.90 3.16
N TYR A 235 -6.78 23.22 3.01
CA TYR A 235 -6.26 24.42 2.36
C TYR A 235 -5.28 24.00 1.26
N CYS A 236 -5.41 24.61 0.10
CA CYS A 236 -4.52 24.38 -1.03
C CYS A 236 -4.17 25.69 -1.72
N SER A 237 -2.91 25.87 -2.04
CA SER A 237 -2.42 26.97 -2.87
C SER A 237 -1.58 26.43 -4.02
N ASN A 238 -1.77 27.01 -5.19
CA ASN A 238 -1.00 26.68 -6.39
C ASN A 238 0.18 27.63 -6.61
N ASN A 239 0.11 28.85 -6.02
CA ASN A 239 1.23 29.80 -6.06
C ASN A 239 1.28 30.64 -4.77
N PRO A 240 2.28 30.44 -3.87
CA PRO A 240 3.25 29.33 -3.86
C PRO A 240 2.56 27.97 -3.64
N LYS A 241 3.11 26.92 -4.21
CA LYS A 241 2.50 25.59 -4.14
C LYS A 241 2.59 25.04 -2.71
N GLY A 242 1.43 24.81 -2.11
CA GLY A 242 1.31 24.29 -0.75
C GLY A 242 -0.07 23.68 -0.49
N GLN A 243 -0.13 22.77 0.47
CA GLN A 243 -1.39 22.17 0.93
C GLN A 243 -1.32 21.90 2.43
N ARG A 244 -2.46 21.98 3.08
CA ARG A 244 -2.61 21.71 4.51
C ARG A 244 -3.96 21.11 4.81
N GLU A 245 -3.97 20.03 5.59
CA GLU A 245 -5.17 19.45 6.16
C GLU A 245 -5.11 19.46 7.68
N ILE A 246 -6.17 19.92 8.32
CA ILE A 246 -6.31 19.99 9.78
C ILE A 246 -7.50 19.11 10.19
N ILE A 247 -7.23 17.94 10.75
CA ILE A 247 -8.28 17.04 11.24
C ILE A 247 -8.80 17.60 12.56
N LYS A 248 -10.06 18.06 12.56
CA LYS A 248 -10.77 18.61 13.71
C LYS A 248 -11.40 17.55 14.60
N ALA A 249 -11.89 16.48 13.96
CA ALA A 249 -12.51 15.35 14.63
C ALA A 249 -12.26 14.05 13.87
N SER A 250 -12.08 12.96 14.59
CA SER A 250 -11.92 11.62 14.03
C SER A 250 -12.61 10.59 14.93
N LEU A 251 -13.42 9.73 14.32
CA LEU A 251 -14.10 8.62 14.99
C LEU A 251 -13.70 7.33 14.28
N GLN A 252 -13.16 6.38 15.03
CA GLN A 252 -12.78 5.06 14.52
C GLN A 252 -13.56 3.98 15.26
N ARG A 253 -14.07 3.00 14.52
CA ARG A 253 -14.77 1.82 15.02
C ARG A 253 -14.27 0.58 14.32
N GLY A 254 -14.21 -0.56 15.01
CA GLY A 254 -13.80 -1.84 14.44
C GLY A 254 -12.37 -2.22 14.78
N ILE A 255 -11.71 -2.94 13.86
CA ILE A 255 -10.38 -3.50 14.07
C ILE A 255 -9.34 -2.37 14.07
N GLU A 256 -8.75 -2.10 15.22
CA GLU A 256 -7.58 -1.22 15.34
C GLU A 256 -6.33 -1.96 14.87
N ASN A 257 -6.10 -1.98 13.56
CA ASN A 257 -4.89 -2.57 12.98
C ASN A 257 -4.24 -1.53 12.06
N GLU A 258 -2.97 -1.23 12.35
CA GLU A 258 -2.18 -0.27 11.55
C GLU A 258 -2.07 -0.68 10.09
N SER A 259 -2.01 -1.99 9.81
CA SER A 259 -1.96 -2.50 8.44
C SER A 259 -3.27 -2.27 7.68
N ILE A 260 -4.43 -2.43 8.34
CA ILE A 260 -5.73 -2.12 7.75
C ILE A 260 -5.88 -0.61 7.53
N ALA A 261 -5.47 0.19 8.51
CA ALA A 261 -5.47 1.65 8.39
C ALA A 261 -4.57 2.12 7.23
N GLN A 262 -3.41 1.50 7.03
CA GLN A 262 -2.51 1.77 5.92
C GLN A 262 -3.13 1.39 4.57
N PHE A 263 -3.72 0.19 4.49
CA PHE A 263 -4.38 -0.30 3.29
C PHE A 263 -5.55 0.62 2.89
N LEU A 264 -6.39 0.98 3.85
CA LEU A 264 -7.49 1.91 3.65
C LEU A 264 -6.99 3.35 3.42
N GLY A 265 -5.82 3.70 3.96
CA GLY A 265 -5.15 4.97 3.66
C GLY A 265 -4.89 5.18 2.17
N SER A 266 -4.67 4.11 1.40
CA SER A 266 -4.61 4.20 -0.06
C SER A 266 -5.93 4.60 -0.72
N MET A 267 -7.07 4.43 -0.04
CA MET A 267 -8.38 4.91 -0.47
C MET A 267 -8.62 6.39 -0.16
N TYR A 268 -7.80 7.00 0.70
CA TYR A 268 -7.84 8.46 1.00
C TYR A 268 -7.33 9.33 -0.16
N GLN A 269 -7.34 8.83 -1.37
CA GLN A 269 -6.88 9.57 -2.53
C GLN A 269 -7.91 10.62 -2.95
N ASN A 270 -7.46 11.84 -3.16
CA ASN A 270 -8.24 12.85 -3.86
C ASN A 270 -8.19 12.56 -5.36
N ILE A 271 -9.29 12.03 -5.88
CA ILE A 271 -9.42 11.72 -7.30
C ILE A 271 -9.85 12.99 -8.01
N ASN A 272 -8.99 13.52 -8.87
CA ASN A 272 -9.34 14.62 -9.78
C ASN A 272 -9.54 14.07 -11.19
N CYS A 273 -10.79 14.03 -11.66
CA CYS A 273 -11.15 13.51 -12.98
C CYS A 273 -10.66 14.41 -14.13
N TYR A 274 -10.35 15.67 -13.88
CA TYR A 274 -9.75 16.56 -14.87
C TYR A 274 -8.28 16.26 -15.17
N ASN A 275 -7.56 15.54 -14.30
CA ASN A 275 -6.19 15.11 -14.59
C ASN A 275 -6.12 14.18 -15.81
N ASN A 276 -4.99 14.17 -16.51
CA ASN A 276 -4.79 13.24 -17.62
C ASN A 276 -4.73 11.77 -17.15
N PHE A 277 -4.24 11.56 -15.92
CA PHE A 277 -4.17 10.25 -15.29
C PHE A 277 -4.78 10.32 -13.90
N ILE A 278 -5.60 9.35 -13.59
CA ILE A 278 -6.21 9.13 -12.28
C ILE A 278 -5.44 7.99 -11.59
N ASP A 279 -4.89 8.26 -10.41
CA ASP A 279 -4.25 7.24 -9.59
C ASP A 279 -5.32 6.41 -8.86
N VAL A 280 -5.30 5.10 -9.08
CA VAL A 280 -6.16 4.15 -8.38
C VAL A 280 -5.28 3.01 -7.86
N PHE A 281 -5.12 2.89 -6.55
CA PHE A 281 -4.26 1.89 -5.90
C PHE A 281 -2.85 1.81 -6.50
N ASN A 282 -2.20 2.98 -6.64
CA ASN A 282 -0.86 3.14 -7.24
C ASN A 282 -0.75 2.76 -8.73
N LYS A 283 -1.89 2.52 -9.39
CA LYS A 283 -1.95 2.35 -10.84
C LYS A 283 -2.52 3.60 -11.49
N LYS A 284 -1.90 4.05 -12.55
CA LYS A 284 -2.41 5.20 -13.33
C LYS A 284 -3.37 4.72 -14.39
N PHE A 285 -4.59 5.22 -14.30
CA PHE A 285 -5.63 5.06 -15.31
C PHE A 285 -5.74 6.33 -16.12
N ILE A 286 -5.95 6.17 -17.43
CA ILE A 286 -6.17 7.30 -18.32
C ILE A 286 -7.56 7.87 -18.04
N SER A 287 -7.65 9.16 -17.73
CA SER A 287 -8.93 9.82 -17.54
C SER A 287 -9.72 9.90 -18.85
N PRO A 288 -11.06 9.73 -18.84
CA PRO A 288 -11.88 10.03 -20.02
C PRO A 288 -11.86 11.52 -20.40
N LEU A 289 -11.45 12.40 -19.48
CA LEU A 289 -11.21 13.83 -19.74
C LEU A 289 -9.75 14.16 -20.07
N SER A 290 -8.91 13.14 -20.30
CA SER A 290 -7.51 13.34 -20.70
C SER A 290 -7.41 14.05 -22.04
N SER A 291 -6.41 14.91 -22.20
CA SER A 291 -6.08 15.53 -23.49
C SER A 291 -5.83 14.50 -24.60
N ALA A 292 -5.36 13.30 -24.22
CA ALA A 292 -5.19 12.16 -25.13
C ALA A 292 -6.44 11.25 -25.17
N GLY A 293 -7.56 11.65 -24.59
CA GLY A 293 -8.75 10.80 -24.43
C GLY A 293 -9.24 10.18 -25.73
N LEU A 294 -9.19 10.93 -26.84
CA LEU A 294 -9.58 10.42 -28.15
C LEU A 294 -8.73 9.24 -28.66
N LEU A 295 -7.50 9.05 -28.18
CA LEU A 295 -6.66 7.91 -28.54
C LEU A 295 -7.12 6.63 -27.84
N PHE A 296 -7.69 6.74 -26.64
CA PHE A 296 -7.97 5.61 -25.76
C PHE A 296 -9.47 5.29 -25.64
N TYR A 297 -10.36 6.25 -25.86
CA TYR A 297 -11.79 6.11 -25.63
C TYR A 297 -12.64 6.27 -26.89
N LYS A 298 -13.76 5.56 -26.92
CA LYS A 298 -14.90 5.85 -27.79
C LYS A 298 -15.94 6.62 -26.98
N TYR A 299 -16.44 7.73 -27.50
CA TYR A 299 -17.44 8.59 -26.86
C TYR A 299 -18.75 8.55 -27.60
N ARG A 300 -19.87 8.65 -26.88
CA ARG A 300 -21.22 8.72 -27.41
C ARG A 300 -22.08 9.64 -26.56
N ILE A 301 -22.70 10.64 -27.14
CA ILE A 301 -23.76 11.42 -26.52
C ILE A 301 -25.00 10.53 -26.46
N THR A 302 -25.60 10.40 -25.26
CA THR A 302 -26.74 9.50 -25.03
C THR A 302 -28.01 10.23 -24.63
N ASP A 303 -27.91 11.37 -23.95
CA ASP A 303 -29.06 12.12 -23.47
C ASP A 303 -28.68 13.58 -23.19
N THR A 304 -29.69 14.43 -23.09
CA THR A 304 -29.57 15.81 -22.62
C THR A 304 -30.57 16.03 -21.49
N GLN A 305 -30.07 16.36 -20.31
CA GLN A 305 -30.86 16.60 -19.11
C GLN A 305 -30.82 18.09 -18.75
N TYR A 306 -31.81 18.54 -18.01
CA TYR A 306 -31.84 19.91 -17.51
C TYR A 306 -31.71 19.92 -15.98
N VAL A 307 -30.63 20.48 -15.47
CA VAL A 307 -30.40 20.62 -14.03
C VAL A 307 -30.57 22.08 -13.65
N LYS A 308 -31.61 22.39 -12.87
CA LYS A 308 -31.98 23.78 -12.54
C LYS A 308 -32.07 24.71 -13.77
N GLY A 309 -32.62 24.21 -14.88
CA GLY A 309 -32.77 24.97 -16.13
C GLY A 309 -31.52 25.03 -17.03
N VAL A 310 -30.39 24.48 -16.59
CA VAL A 310 -29.17 24.44 -17.40
C VAL A 310 -29.10 23.08 -18.14
N PRO A 311 -28.86 23.08 -19.46
CA PRO A 311 -28.71 21.81 -20.21
C PRO A 311 -27.40 21.15 -19.87
N VAL A 312 -27.48 19.84 -19.59
CA VAL A 312 -26.35 18.97 -19.25
C VAL A 312 -26.34 17.78 -20.19
N ILE A 313 -25.28 17.63 -20.93
CA ILE A 313 -25.12 16.57 -21.92
C ILE A 313 -24.51 15.33 -21.29
N GLN A 314 -25.19 14.18 -21.40
CA GLN A 314 -24.68 12.90 -20.98
C GLN A 314 -23.80 12.29 -22.08
N VAL A 315 -22.53 12.07 -21.76
CA VAL A 315 -21.57 11.40 -22.64
C VAL A 315 -21.16 10.08 -22.04
N GLN A 316 -21.45 8.99 -22.71
CA GLN A 316 -20.95 7.66 -22.38
C GLN A 316 -19.59 7.44 -23.03
N PHE A 317 -18.68 6.81 -22.30
CA PHE A 317 -17.32 6.48 -22.77
C PHE A 317 -16.95 5.04 -22.46
N LYS A 318 -16.15 4.42 -23.33
CA LYS A 318 -15.58 3.09 -23.14
C LYS A 318 -14.20 2.97 -23.78
N PRO A 319 -13.32 2.09 -23.26
CA PRO A 319 -12.00 1.86 -23.86
C PRO A 319 -12.10 1.44 -25.33
N LYS A 320 -11.18 1.90 -26.17
CA LYS A 320 -11.02 1.42 -27.54
C LYS A 320 -10.42 0.02 -27.60
N ARG A 321 -9.54 -0.29 -26.65
CA ARG A 321 -8.85 -1.57 -26.57
C ARG A 321 -9.05 -2.20 -25.19
N LYS A 322 -9.17 -3.52 -25.17
CA LYS A 322 -9.27 -4.29 -23.92
C LYS A 322 -7.90 -4.41 -23.25
N GLY A 323 -7.88 -4.35 -21.92
CA GLY A 323 -6.68 -4.54 -21.10
C GLY A 323 -5.81 -3.28 -20.93
N GLU A 324 -6.20 -2.13 -21.50
CA GLU A 324 -5.61 -0.85 -21.15
C GLU A 324 -6.16 -0.35 -19.81
N ASN A 325 -5.33 0.39 -19.07
CA ASN A 325 -5.77 1.02 -17.82
C ASN A 325 -6.66 2.23 -18.14
N CYS A 326 -7.88 1.93 -18.53
CA CYS A 326 -8.93 2.88 -18.88
C CYS A 326 -10.20 2.55 -18.12
N PHE A 327 -11.08 3.53 -17.99
CA PHE A 327 -12.40 3.37 -17.39
C PHE A 327 -13.48 3.15 -18.46
N PHE A 328 -14.63 2.64 -18.04
CA PHE A 328 -15.86 2.80 -18.78
C PHE A 328 -16.88 3.49 -17.87
N GLY A 329 -17.82 4.22 -18.48
CA GLY A 329 -18.76 4.97 -17.67
C GLY A 329 -19.49 6.06 -18.43
N SER A 330 -20.02 7.02 -17.68
CA SER A 330 -20.69 8.20 -18.20
C SER A 330 -20.26 9.47 -17.46
N CYS A 331 -20.21 10.58 -18.16
CA CYS A 331 -20.08 11.90 -17.58
C CYS A 331 -21.22 12.81 -18.05
N TRP A 332 -21.63 13.71 -17.18
CA TRP A 332 -22.63 14.72 -17.42
C TRP A 332 -21.95 16.06 -17.43
N ILE A 333 -21.99 16.75 -18.55
CA ILE A 333 -21.21 17.93 -18.84
C ILE A 333 -22.16 19.08 -19.14
N VAL A 334 -21.97 20.21 -18.49
CA VAL A 334 -22.75 21.41 -18.69
C VAL A 334 -22.48 21.97 -20.09
N ASP A 335 -23.52 22.19 -20.90
CA ASP A 335 -23.38 22.57 -22.32
C ASP A 335 -22.77 23.98 -22.50
N SER A 336 -23.06 24.89 -21.57
CA SER A 336 -22.67 26.30 -21.70
C SER A 336 -21.18 26.57 -21.43
N ASN A 337 -20.55 25.83 -20.53
CA ASN A 337 -19.16 26.06 -20.07
C ASN A 337 -18.29 24.82 -20.07
N TYR A 338 -18.81 23.67 -20.49
CA TYR A 338 -18.14 22.37 -20.51
C TYR A 338 -17.62 21.87 -19.15
N SER A 339 -18.20 22.36 -18.05
CA SER A 339 -17.89 21.90 -16.70
C SER A 339 -18.51 20.54 -16.43
N LEU A 340 -17.80 19.74 -15.63
CA LEU A 340 -18.32 18.47 -15.17
C LEU A 340 -19.38 18.70 -14.09
N GLN A 341 -20.59 18.19 -14.29
CA GLN A 341 -21.65 18.16 -13.29
C GLN A 341 -21.61 16.86 -12.50
N ARG A 342 -21.33 15.74 -13.18
CA ARG A 342 -21.26 14.41 -12.56
C ARG A 342 -20.42 13.49 -13.45
N ILE A 343 -19.74 12.53 -12.81
CA ILE A 343 -19.03 11.48 -13.52
C ILE A 343 -19.12 10.18 -12.76
N GLN A 344 -19.29 9.10 -13.51
CA GLN A 344 -19.21 7.73 -13.00
C GLN A 344 -18.18 6.96 -13.79
N LEU A 345 -17.19 6.39 -13.10
CA LEU A 345 -16.09 5.64 -13.64
C LEU A 345 -16.12 4.22 -13.08
N ASN A 346 -15.99 3.22 -13.94
CA ASN A 346 -15.84 1.83 -13.55
C ASN A 346 -14.63 1.24 -14.27
N ILE A 347 -13.96 0.28 -13.65
CA ILE A 347 -12.87 -0.44 -14.31
C ILE A 347 -13.41 -1.67 -15.06
N PRO A 348 -12.92 -1.97 -16.28
CA PRO A 348 -13.24 -3.22 -16.95
C PRO A 348 -12.54 -4.40 -16.28
N GLU A 349 -13.13 -5.59 -16.34
CA GLU A 349 -12.55 -6.81 -15.77
C GLU A 349 -11.15 -7.14 -16.29
N GLU A 350 -10.87 -6.76 -17.52
CA GLU A 350 -9.59 -6.96 -18.17
C GLU A 350 -8.50 -5.97 -17.72
N ALA A 351 -8.84 -4.96 -16.91
CA ALA A 351 -7.84 -4.04 -16.36
C ALA A 351 -6.80 -4.80 -15.52
N ASN A 352 -5.53 -4.41 -15.66
CA ASN A 352 -4.45 -5.08 -14.94
C ASN A 352 -4.32 -4.55 -13.51
N VAL A 353 -5.32 -4.84 -12.70
CA VAL A 353 -5.35 -4.59 -11.26
C VAL A 353 -5.49 -5.93 -10.57
N ASN A 354 -4.66 -6.19 -9.56
CA ASN A 354 -4.71 -7.42 -8.78
C ASN A 354 -5.62 -7.27 -7.57
N PHE A 355 -6.17 -8.39 -7.12
CA PHE A 355 -6.96 -8.47 -5.89
C PHE A 355 -8.21 -7.59 -5.88
N ILE A 356 -8.56 -6.98 -7.01
CA ILE A 356 -9.75 -6.14 -7.16
C ILE A 356 -10.46 -6.57 -8.44
N ASP A 357 -11.73 -6.90 -8.32
CA ASP A 357 -12.58 -7.25 -9.46
C ASP A 357 -13.50 -6.10 -9.89
N LYS A 358 -13.90 -5.24 -8.93
CA LYS A 358 -14.78 -4.10 -9.22
C LYS A 358 -14.23 -2.83 -8.55
N ILE A 359 -14.16 -1.75 -9.29
CA ILE A 359 -13.97 -0.39 -8.76
C ILE A 359 -15.03 0.49 -9.41
N SER A 360 -15.69 1.27 -8.58
CA SER A 360 -16.61 2.31 -9.01
C SER A 360 -16.26 3.63 -8.33
N ILE A 361 -16.16 4.67 -9.13
CA ILE A 361 -15.92 6.04 -8.67
C ILE A 361 -17.08 6.88 -9.14
N TYR A 362 -17.69 7.62 -8.22
CA TYR A 362 -18.78 8.53 -8.49
C TYR A 362 -18.44 9.90 -7.92
N GLN A 363 -18.48 10.92 -8.76
CA GLN A 363 -18.28 12.30 -8.35
C GLN A 363 -19.44 13.17 -8.80
N GLU A 364 -19.90 14.03 -7.91
CA GLU A 364 -20.92 15.03 -8.15
C GLU A 364 -20.36 16.42 -7.85
N TYR A 365 -20.57 17.33 -8.80
CA TYR A 365 -20.15 18.71 -8.70
C TYR A 365 -21.37 19.63 -8.57
N LYS A 366 -21.22 20.71 -7.82
CA LYS A 366 -22.24 21.77 -7.68
C LYS A 366 -21.70 23.10 -8.18
N PRO A 367 -22.58 23.97 -8.70
CA PRO A 367 -22.17 25.32 -9.02
C PRO A 367 -21.73 26.06 -7.77
N LEU A 368 -20.55 26.63 -7.80
CA LEU A 368 -20.03 27.53 -6.79
C LEU A 368 -20.51 28.96 -7.05
N ASP A 369 -20.48 29.35 -8.34
CA ASP A 369 -21.02 30.59 -8.88
C ASP A 369 -21.58 30.35 -10.28
N SER A 370 -21.85 31.42 -11.05
CA SER A 370 -22.41 31.33 -12.39
C SER A 370 -21.53 30.58 -13.40
N THR A 371 -20.22 30.51 -13.15
CA THR A 371 -19.24 29.97 -14.12
C THR A 371 -18.49 28.74 -13.60
N ARG A 372 -18.30 28.61 -12.28
CA ARG A 372 -17.43 27.60 -11.67
C ARG A 372 -18.23 26.53 -10.96
N TRP A 373 -17.80 25.28 -11.12
CA TRP A 373 -18.33 24.11 -10.45
C TRP A 373 -17.28 23.52 -9.53
N PHE A 374 -17.68 23.08 -8.34
CA PHE A 374 -16.79 22.45 -7.37
C PHE A 374 -17.32 21.09 -6.92
N LEU A 375 -16.40 20.20 -6.56
CA LEU A 375 -16.72 18.87 -6.06
C LEU A 375 -17.58 18.96 -4.80
N ASN A 376 -18.74 18.31 -4.82
CA ASN A 376 -19.69 18.25 -3.72
C ASN A 376 -19.65 16.92 -2.98
N LYS A 377 -19.63 15.83 -3.74
CA LYS A 377 -19.52 14.48 -3.21
C LYS A 377 -18.58 13.64 -4.07
N ASP A 378 -17.78 12.78 -3.41
CA ASP A 378 -16.91 11.80 -4.02
C ASP A 378 -17.13 10.46 -3.33
N LYS A 379 -17.46 9.44 -4.10
CA LYS A 379 -17.62 8.07 -3.61
C LYS A 379 -16.70 7.15 -4.40
N LEU A 380 -15.95 6.32 -3.68
CA LEU A 380 -15.13 5.25 -4.22
C LEU A 380 -15.55 3.95 -3.57
N SER A 381 -15.91 2.96 -4.36
CA SER A 381 -16.13 1.59 -3.92
C SER A 381 -15.15 0.66 -4.62
N ALA A 382 -14.50 -0.21 -3.87
CA ALA A 382 -13.56 -1.19 -4.39
C ALA A 382 -13.83 -2.56 -3.75
N HIS A 383 -14.11 -3.56 -4.58
CA HIS A 383 -14.30 -4.93 -4.13
C HIS A 383 -12.98 -5.70 -4.27
N PHE A 384 -12.48 -6.17 -3.14
CA PHE A 384 -11.21 -6.88 -3.02
C PHE A 384 -11.47 -8.37 -2.89
N ILE A 385 -10.76 -9.14 -3.70
CA ILE A 385 -10.82 -10.60 -3.75
C ILE A 385 -9.47 -11.19 -3.37
N LEU A 386 -9.48 -12.31 -2.66
CA LEU A 386 -8.24 -13.05 -2.40
C LEU A 386 -7.81 -13.85 -3.63
N PRO A 387 -6.48 -14.07 -3.82
CA PRO A 387 -6.02 -14.96 -4.89
C PRO A 387 -6.63 -16.34 -4.73
N TYR A 388 -6.93 -17.01 -5.85
CA TYR A 388 -7.44 -18.40 -5.90
C TYR A 388 -8.94 -18.65 -5.68
N GLY A 389 -9.80 -17.73 -6.06
CA GLY A 389 -11.14 -18.08 -6.43
C GLY A 389 -12.28 -17.49 -5.61
N SER A 390 -13.43 -17.44 -6.21
CA SER A 390 -14.69 -16.87 -5.74
C SER A 390 -15.31 -17.53 -4.51
N LYS A 391 -14.62 -18.52 -3.90
CA LYS A 391 -15.12 -19.23 -2.71
C LYS A 391 -14.52 -18.72 -1.40
N LEU A 392 -13.53 -17.85 -1.45
CA LEU A 392 -12.94 -17.24 -0.26
C LEU A 392 -13.62 -15.90 0.01
N PRO A 393 -13.76 -15.51 1.29
CA PRO A 393 -14.31 -14.20 1.63
C PRO A 393 -13.48 -13.10 0.99
N GLY A 394 -14.15 -12.15 0.34
CA GLY A 394 -13.58 -10.89 -0.11
C GLY A 394 -13.88 -9.78 0.89
N PHE A 395 -13.54 -8.56 0.54
CA PHE A 395 -14.02 -7.41 1.27
C PHE A 395 -14.28 -6.22 0.35
N ILE A 396 -15.23 -5.39 0.73
CA ILE A 396 -15.54 -4.14 0.04
C ILE A 396 -15.02 -2.99 0.89
N GLY A 397 -14.19 -2.14 0.28
CA GLY A 397 -13.84 -0.85 0.83
C GLY A 397 -14.71 0.23 0.19
N ARG A 398 -15.30 1.09 1.01
CA ARG A 398 -16.10 2.23 0.55
C ARG A 398 -15.54 3.51 1.16
N LYS A 399 -15.34 4.50 0.31
CA LYS A 399 -15.02 5.87 0.74
C LYS A 399 -16.15 6.78 0.30
N THR A 400 -16.63 7.60 1.21
CA THR A 400 -17.53 8.72 0.90
C THR A 400 -16.91 10.00 1.43
N SER A 401 -16.74 10.97 0.55
CA SER A 401 -16.27 12.32 0.91
C SER A 401 -17.32 13.34 0.52
N SER A 402 -17.54 14.34 1.36
CA SER A 402 -18.38 15.49 1.04
C SER A 402 -17.70 16.79 1.44
N TYR A 403 -17.98 17.82 0.66
CA TYR A 403 -17.28 19.10 0.67
C TYR A 403 -18.27 20.21 0.98
N LYS A 404 -17.97 21.02 2.01
CA LYS A 404 -18.76 22.19 2.39
C LYS A 404 -17.85 23.40 2.62
N ASN A 405 -18.45 24.58 2.82
CA ASN A 405 -17.74 25.81 3.17
C ASN A 405 -16.57 26.09 2.22
N ILE A 406 -16.87 26.07 0.91
CA ILE A 406 -15.87 26.21 -0.13
C ILE A 406 -15.51 27.67 -0.33
N HIS A 407 -14.23 27.99 -0.20
CA HIS A 407 -13.65 29.30 -0.40
C HIS A 407 -12.61 29.26 -1.50
N VAL A 408 -12.63 30.23 -2.40
CA VAL A 408 -11.70 30.26 -3.55
C VAL A 408 -11.06 31.63 -3.67
N ASN A 409 -9.73 31.66 -3.72
CA ASN A 409 -8.90 32.86 -3.86
C ASN A 409 -9.05 33.91 -2.73
N GLU A 410 -9.43 33.47 -1.54
CA GLU A 410 -9.47 34.30 -0.36
C GLU A 410 -8.10 34.39 0.34
N ALA A 411 -7.76 35.55 0.89
CA ALA A 411 -6.42 35.84 1.46
C ALA A 411 -6.05 34.91 2.61
N PHE A 412 -7.01 34.55 3.49
CA PHE A 412 -6.75 33.69 4.64
C PHE A 412 -6.23 32.28 4.27
N ILE A 413 -6.47 31.82 3.03
CA ILE A 413 -6.00 30.52 2.55
C ILE A 413 -4.47 30.51 2.50
N LEU A 414 -3.88 31.57 1.94
CA LEU A 414 -2.42 31.73 1.90
C LEU A 414 -1.83 31.87 3.30
N ASP A 415 -2.47 32.65 4.16
CA ASP A 415 -2.05 32.81 5.56
C ASP A 415 -2.07 31.49 6.31
N SER A 416 -3.11 30.68 6.08
CA SER A 416 -3.25 29.36 6.70
C SER A 416 -2.16 28.38 6.25
N ILE A 417 -1.66 28.53 5.03
CA ILE A 417 -0.56 27.72 4.48
C ILE A 417 0.79 28.27 4.95
N ASN A 418 1.00 29.60 4.89
CA ASN A 418 2.29 30.24 5.20
C ASN A 418 2.65 30.19 6.69
N ARG A 419 1.69 30.25 7.59
CA ARG A 419 1.92 30.07 9.05
C ARG A 419 2.57 28.74 9.40
N VAL A 420 2.77 27.88 8.41
CA VAL A 420 3.12 26.47 8.58
C VAL A 420 4.30 26.03 7.72
N ALA A 421 5.10 26.92 7.21
CA ALA A 421 6.38 26.55 6.57
C ALA A 421 7.27 25.63 7.45
N GLN A 422 6.89 25.45 8.71
CA GLN A 422 7.54 24.58 9.71
C GLN A 422 6.68 23.41 10.20
N GLN A 423 5.42 23.22 9.74
CA GLN A 423 4.53 22.17 10.24
C GLN A 423 4.09 21.20 9.12
N LYS A 424 3.67 20.01 9.53
CA LYS A 424 3.25 18.92 8.62
C LYS A 424 2.06 19.35 7.73
N GLU A 425 2.04 18.85 6.49
CA GLU A 425 0.88 19.00 5.57
C GLU A 425 -0.42 18.47 6.22
N LEU A 426 -0.33 17.47 7.07
CA LEU A 426 -1.43 16.92 7.86
C LEU A 426 -1.20 17.18 9.35
N SER A 427 -2.16 17.80 10.00
CA SER A 427 -2.15 18.02 11.46
C SER A 427 -3.47 17.55 12.08
N ILE A 428 -3.40 17.04 13.31
CA ILE A 428 -4.56 16.56 14.07
C ILE A 428 -4.69 17.44 15.29
N VAL A 429 -5.85 18.02 15.49
CA VAL A 429 -6.14 18.86 16.66
C VAL A 429 -6.14 18.00 17.93
N ALA A 430 -5.61 18.55 19.02
CA ALA A 430 -5.70 17.88 20.33
C ALA A 430 -7.17 17.59 20.69
N GLY A 431 -7.47 16.37 21.15
CA GLY A 431 -8.84 15.95 21.46
C GLY A 431 -9.72 15.64 20.23
N ALA A 432 -9.14 15.56 19.03
CA ALA A 432 -9.90 15.20 17.82
C ALA A 432 -10.56 13.81 17.90
N LYS A 433 -9.96 12.88 18.66
CA LYS A 433 -10.49 11.53 18.87
C LYS A 433 -11.51 11.44 20.01
N ASP A 434 -11.61 12.48 20.82
CA ASP A 434 -12.41 12.48 22.05
C ASP A 434 -13.76 13.17 21.87
N LYS A 435 -14.16 13.46 20.63
CA LYS A 435 -15.44 14.08 20.28
C LYS A 435 -16.60 13.12 20.58
N ASP A 436 -17.60 13.65 21.28
CA ASP A 436 -18.78 12.91 21.71
C ASP A 436 -19.83 12.70 20.60
N LYS A 437 -20.90 11.98 20.90
CA LYS A 437 -21.96 11.70 19.94
C LYS A 437 -22.73 12.95 19.52
N SER A 438 -22.84 13.95 20.38
CA SER A 438 -23.56 15.20 20.09
C SER A 438 -22.80 15.99 19.03
N TYR A 439 -21.48 16.11 19.18
CA TYR A 439 -20.62 16.76 18.19
C TYR A 439 -20.81 16.16 16.79
N TRP A 440 -20.82 14.81 16.68
CA TRP A 440 -21.00 14.13 15.41
C TRP A 440 -22.39 14.27 14.81
N LEU A 441 -23.46 14.39 15.64
CA LEU A 441 -24.82 14.65 15.17
C LEU A 441 -24.94 16.02 14.51
N GLU A 442 -24.25 17.03 15.06
CA GLU A 442 -24.31 18.41 14.59
C GLU A 442 -23.38 18.67 13.39
N ASN A 443 -22.21 18.03 13.36
CA ASN A 443 -21.14 18.37 12.41
C ASN A 443 -21.01 17.39 11.23
N ARG A 444 -21.75 16.28 11.19
CA ARG A 444 -21.80 15.45 9.98
C ARG A 444 -22.40 16.21 8.82
N HIS A 445 -21.82 16.07 7.65
CA HIS A 445 -22.36 16.70 6.44
C HIS A 445 -23.72 16.14 6.02
N ASP A 446 -23.92 14.84 6.22
CA ASP A 446 -25.18 14.14 5.97
C ASP A 446 -25.56 13.35 7.24
N SER A 447 -26.84 13.23 7.51
CA SER A 447 -27.36 12.40 8.62
C SER A 447 -27.14 10.92 8.28
N LEU A 448 -26.81 10.12 9.29
CA LEU A 448 -26.69 8.67 9.10
C LEU A 448 -28.03 8.04 8.70
N SER A 449 -27.97 7.21 7.67
CA SER A 449 -29.08 6.33 7.30
C SER A 449 -29.38 5.31 8.41
N GLN A 450 -30.53 4.63 8.33
CA GLN A 450 -30.85 3.59 9.32
C GLN A 450 -29.87 2.40 9.24
N ASN A 451 -29.45 2.04 8.04
CA ASN A 451 -28.45 0.99 7.85
C ASN A 451 -27.12 1.37 8.48
N GLU A 452 -26.64 2.59 8.28
CA GLU A 452 -25.42 3.07 8.92
C GLU A 452 -25.52 3.04 10.44
N LYS A 453 -26.63 3.46 11.02
CA LYS A 453 -26.87 3.35 12.47
C LYS A 453 -26.82 1.90 12.96
N ASN A 454 -27.33 0.97 12.18
CA ASN A 454 -27.27 -0.46 12.49
C ASN A 454 -25.83 -0.99 12.41
N ILE A 455 -25.05 -0.55 11.41
CA ILE A 455 -23.63 -0.87 11.27
C ILE A 455 -22.85 -0.40 12.51
N TYR A 456 -23.08 0.81 12.99
CA TYR A 456 -22.44 1.30 14.22
C TYR A 456 -22.73 0.43 15.43
N LYS A 457 -24.02 0.14 15.67
CA LYS A 457 -24.43 -0.74 16.78
C LYS A 457 -23.81 -2.13 16.66
N PHE A 458 -23.77 -2.66 15.43
CA PHE A 458 -23.19 -3.96 15.14
C PHE A 458 -21.69 -4.02 15.46
N ILE A 459 -20.91 -3.06 14.95
CA ILE A 459 -19.46 -3.00 15.20
C ILE A 459 -19.19 -2.87 16.71
N ASP A 460 -19.93 -2.02 17.42
CA ASP A 460 -19.80 -1.86 18.87
C ASP A 460 -20.10 -3.19 19.59
N THR A 461 -21.10 -3.94 19.16
CA THR A 461 -21.46 -5.25 19.73
C THR A 461 -20.38 -6.31 19.44
N VAL A 462 -19.88 -6.39 18.21
CA VAL A 462 -18.87 -7.38 17.81
C VAL A 462 -17.55 -7.17 18.56
N GLN A 463 -17.17 -5.93 18.84
CA GLN A 463 -15.95 -5.63 19.61
C GLN A 463 -15.99 -6.14 21.05
N THR A 464 -17.16 -6.29 21.64
CA THR A 464 -17.30 -6.84 23.00
C THR A 464 -17.14 -8.35 23.05
N LEU A 465 -17.22 -9.05 21.93
CA LEU A 465 -17.14 -10.51 21.88
C LEU A 465 -15.72 -11.02 22.12
N PRO A 466 -15.50 -11.93 23.11
CA PRO A 466 -14.17 -12.52 23.36
C PRO A 466 -13.57 -13.22 22.14
N VAL A 467 -14.42 -13.85 21.32
CA VAL A 467 -14.02 -14.56 20.10
C VAL A 467 -13.47 -13.60 19.05
N PHE A 468 -14.08 -12.42 18.90
CA PHE A 468 -13.57 -11.40 17.99
C PHE A 468 -12.17 -10.93 18.39
N ASN A 469 -11.96 -10.71 19.67
CA ASN A 469 -10.65 -10.33 20.20
C ASN A 469 -9.59 -11.43 20.03
N LEU A 470 -9.99 -12.70 20.10
CA LEU A 470 -9.12 -13.83 19.80
C LEU A 470 -8.67 -13.79 18.32
N TYR A 471 -9.61 -13.62 17.38
CA TYR A 471 -9.28 -13.55 15.95
C TYR A 471 -8.43 -12.34 15.59
N LYS A 472 -8.73 -11.19 16.19
CA LYS A 472 -7.87 -10.00 16.05
C LYS A 472 -6.42 -10.34 16.39
N ARG A 473 -6.18 -11.04 17.51
CA ARG A 473 -4.83 -11.49 17.94
C ARG A 473 -4.22 -12.50 16.97
N VAL A 474 -4.97 -13.48 16.51
CA VAL A 474 -4.47 -14.48 15.54
C VAL A 474 -4.05 -13.82 14.24
N ILE A 475 -4.89 -12.93 13.68
CA ILE A 475 -4.55 -12.17 12.46
C ILE A 475 -3.30 -11.33 12.70
N GLN A 476 -3.18 -10.67 13.83
CA GLN A 476 -2.00 -9.89 14.20
C GLN A 476 -0.74 -10.78 14.24
N VAL A 477 -0.78 -11.93 14.92
CA VAL A 477 0.34 -12.87 14.96
C VAL A 477 0.73 -13.36 13.57
N VAL A 478 -0.24 -13.71 12.74
CA VAL A 478 0.04 -14.21 11.38
C VAL A 478 0.62 -13.11 10.49
N THR A 479 0.11 -11.87 10.58
CA THR A 479 0.54 -10.76 9.69
C THR A 479 1.81 -10.07 10.18
N LEU A 480 1.93 -9.79 11.47
CA LEU A 480 3.06 -9.07 12.05
C LEU A 480 4.15 -10.01 12.61
N GLY A 481 3.82 -11.29 12.77
CA GLY A 481 4.74 -12.29 13.32
C GLY A 481 4.88 -12.23 14.83
N THR A 482 4.25 -11.30 15.52
CA THR A 482 4.42 -11.04 16.93
C THR A 482 3.13 -11.27 17.71
N TYR A 483 3.29 -11.79 18.93
CA TYR A 483 2.22 -11.91 19.91
C TYR A 483 2.38 -10.83 20.99
N ASP A 484 1.42 -9.90 21.02
CA ASP A 484 1.47 -8.76 21.94
C ASP A 484 0.58 -9.05 23.16
N THR A 485 1.19 -8.91 24.33
CA THR A 485 0.46 -8.79 25.61
C THR A 485 0.33 -7.31 25.99
N LYS A 486 -0.25 -7.02 27.13
CA LYS A 486 -0.39 -5.63 27.61
C LYS A 486 0.97 -4.91 27.67
N TYR A 487 2.01 -5.55 28.15
CA TYR A 487 3.31 -4.95 28.45
C TYR A 487 4.46 -5.47 27.57
N PHE A 488 4.35 -6.65 27.01
CA PHE A 488 5.41 -7.31 26.25
C PHE A 488 4.91 -7.82 24.92
N GLN A 489 5.82 -7.81 23.95
CA GLN A 489 5.66 -8.35 22.61
C GLN A 489 6.63 -9.53 22.44
N PHE A 490 6.15 -10.68 21.99
CA PHE A 490 6.94 -11.89 21.74
C PHE A 490 7.03 -12.16 20.24
N GLY A 491 8.21 -12.54 19.77
CA GLY A 491 8.44 -12.83 18.35
C GLY A 491 9.47 -11.91 17.69
N PRO A 492 9.59 -11.97 16.38
CA PRO A 492 8.70 -12.64 15.41
C PRO A 492 8.88 -14.17 15.38
N TYR A 493 7.74 -14.90 15.22
CA TYR A 493 7.74 -16.37 15.28
C TYR A 493 8.60 -17.03 14.20
N TRP A 494 8.71 -16.43 13.02
CA TRP A 494 9.54 -16.96 11.93
C TRP A 494 11.05 -16.94 12.24
N SER A 495 11.48 -16.21 13.28
CA SER A 495 12.88 -16.18 13.72
C SER A 495 13.18 -17.19 14.84
N MET A 496 12.14 -17.89 15.36
CA MET A 496 12.32 -18.81 16.49
C MET A 496 13.10 -20.07 16.12
N TYR A 497 13.06 -20.45 14.85
CA TYR A 497 13.75 -21.63 14.33
C TYR A 497 14.53 -21.30 13.07
N SER A 498 15.79 -21.68 13.02
CA SER A 498 16.62 -21.65 11.80
C SER A 498 17.64 -22.78 11.83
N ARG A 499 18.27 -23.09 10.70
CA ARG A 499 19.31 -24.11 10.58
C ARG A 499 20.42 -23.68 9.64
N ASN A 500 21.66 -23.84 10.05
CA ASN A 500 22.83 -23.62 9.23
C ASN A 500 23.96 -24.60 9.58
N ARG A 501 25.05 -24.62 8.77
CA ARG A 501 26.15 -25.59 8.94
C ARG A 501 27.01 -25.34 10.17
N ILE A 502 27.01 -24.16 10.74
CA ILE A 502 27.83 -23.79 11.90
C ILE A 502 27.04 -24.09 13.20
N GLU A 503 25.82 -23.62 13.28
CA GLU A 503 25.01 -23.75 14.49
C GLU A 503 24.21 -25.06 14.57
N GLY A 504 24.06 -25.78 13.43
CA GLY A 504 23.09 -26.86 13.34
C GLY A 504 21.66 -26.27 13.36
N THR A 505 20.86 -26.75 14.30
CA THR A 505 19.55 -26.15 14.60
C THR A 505 19.75 -25.00 15.58
N ARG A 506 19.20 -23.84 15.24
CA ARG A 506 19.18 -22.66 16.08
C ARG A 506 17.76 -22.40 16.58
N LEU A 507 17.61 -22.38 17.89
CA LEU A 507 16.38 -21.99 18.56
C LEU A 507 16.57 -20.60 19.15
N ARG A 508 15.60 -19.69 18.90
CA ARG A 508 15.67 -18.29 19.34
C ARG A 508 14.38 -17.88 20.03
N PHE A 509 14.50 -17.25 21.18
CA PHE A 509 13.43 -16.60 21.89
C PHE A 509 13.67 -15.09 21.89
N SER A 510 12.65 -14.32 21.47
CA SER A 510 12.74 -12.85 21.34
C SER A 510 11.58 -12.18 22.07
N MET A 511 11.88 -11.07 22.74
CA MET A 511 10.91 -10.28 23.49
C MET A 511 11.20 -8.78 23.35
N GLY A 512 10.12 -7.99 23.28
CA GLY A 512 10.18 -6.52 23.29
C GLY A 512 9.16 -5.95 24.26
N THR A 513 9.25 -4.65 24.55
CA THR A 513 8.26 -3.92 25.35
C THR A 513 7.18 -3.30 24.47
N THR A 514 5.98 -3.06 25.02
CA THR A 514 4.90 -2.33 24.33
C THR A 514 4.79 -0.90 24.87
N LYS A 515 4.06 -0.04 24.16
CA LYS A 515 3.78 1.35 24.56
C LYS A 515 3.04 1.47 25.89
N ASN A 516 2.39 0.39 26.35
CA ASN A 516 1.69 0.37 27.63
C ASN A 516 2.65 0.24 28.81
N LEU A 517 3.87 -0.30 28.58
CA LEU A 517 4.92 -0.33 29.59
C LEU A 517 5.73 0.97 29.57
N PHE A 518 6.19 1.37 28.38
CA PHE A 518 6.94 2.61 28.19
C PHE A 518 6.43 3.32 26.94
N LYS A 519 6.03 4.57 27.04
CA LYS A 519 5.48 5.32 25.89
C LYS A 519 6.54 5.60 24.81
N ASP A 520 7.74 5.99 25.22
CA ASP A 520 8.79 6.46 24.31
C ASP A 520 10.09 5.63 24.36
N LEU A 521 10.12 4.56 25.19
CA LEU A 521 11.27 3.64 25.31
C LEU A 521 10.86 2.24 24.82
N TYR A 522 11.54 1.74 23.80
CA TYR A 522 11.42 0.38 23.32
C TYR A 522 12.64 -0.45 23.68
N LEU A 523 12.47 -1.43 24.55
CA LEU A 523 13.48 -2.42 24.87
C LEU A 523 13.20 -3.69 24.07
N PHE A 524 14.20 -4.23 23.41
CA PHE A 524 14.09 -5.47 22.66
C PHE A 524 15.33 -6.34 22.90
N GLY A 525 15.10 -7.63 23.09
CA GLY A 525 16.19 -8.59 23.22
C GLY A 525 15.82 -9.97 22.69
N TYR A 526 16.85 -10.77 22.47
CA TYR A 526 16.71 -12.19 22.21
C TYR A 526 17.86 -13.00 22.80
N ALA A 527 17.59 -14.27 23.07
CA ALA A 527 18.58 -15.30 23.29
C ALA A 527 18.36 -16.44 22.28
N ALA A 528 19.45 -17.00 21.77
CA ALA A 528 19.42 -18.10 20.81
C ALA A 528 20.51 -19.12 21.16
N TYR A 529 20.25 -20.41 20.89
CA TYR A 529 21.18 -21.52 21.14
C TYR A 529 21.35 -22.35 19.86
N GLY A 530 22.59 -22.62 19.49
CA GLY A 530 22.91 -23.50 18.37
C GLY A 530 23.24 -24.90 18.84
N THR A 531 22.65 -25.90 18.22
CA THR A 531 22.82 -27.30 18.69
C THR A 531 24.17 -27.90 18.28
N LEU A 532 24.79 -27.44 17.20
CA LEU A 532 26.06 -27.99 16.72
C LEU A 532 27.25 -27.28 17.34
N ASP A 533 27.25 -25.95 17.38
CA ASP A 533 28.31 -25.14 17.97
C ASP A 533 28.19 -25.00 19.48
N GLN A 534 27.05 -25.40 20.07
CA GLN A 534 26.76 -25.39 21.49
C GLN A 534 27.01 -24.04 22.17
N LYS A 535 26.79 -22.95 21.43
CA LYS A 535 27.01 -21.57 21.90
C LYS A 535 25.71 -20.82 22.05
N TRP A 536 25.63 -20.02 23.09
CA TRP A 536 24.59 -19.02 23.25
C TRP A 536 24.90 -17.78 22.40
N LYS A 537 23.88 -17.22 21.84
CA LYS A 537 23.91 -15.95 21.10
C LYS A 537 22.80 -15.07 21.66
N TYR A 538 23.07 -13.78 21.76
CA TYR A 538 22.09 -12.88 22.36
C TYR A 538 22.25 -11.47 21.85
N LYS A 539 21.18 -10.68 21.98
CA LYS A 539 21.13 -9.26 21.70
C LYS A 539 20.24 -8.58 22.71
N GLY A 540 20.69 -7.42 23.20
CA GLY A 540 19.87 -6.47 23.94
C GLY A 540 19.92 -5.13 23.23
N SER A 541 18.79 -4.42 23.18
CA SER A 541 18.73 -3.08 22.57
C SER A 541 17.71 -2.19 23.24
N ALA A 542 17.97 -0.90 23.24
CA ALA A 542 17.10 0.15 23.75
C ALA A 542 16.99 1.27 22.69
N LEU A 543 15.77 1.64 22.34
CA LEU A 543 15.47 2.79 21.48
C LEU A 543 14.61 3.77 22.28
N TYR A 544 15.14 4.97 22.50
CA TYR A 544 14.45 6.03 23.19
C TYR A 544 14.06 7.14 22.20
N LEU A 545 12.76 7.36 22.04
CA LEU A 545 12.21 8.41 21.19
C LEU A 545 12.26 9.74 21.93
N LEU A 546 13.14 10.63 21.49
CA LEU A 546 13.24 12.00 21.99
C LEU A 546 12.09 12.86 21.46
N ASN A 547 11.73 12.67 20.20
CA ASN A 547 10.62 13.34 19.55
C ASN A 547 10.04 12.45 18.44
N ARG A 548 8.71 12.45 18.31
CA ARG A 548 7.99 11.68 17.27
C ARG A 548 7.87 12.44 15.96
N ALA A 549 7.76 13.77 16.02
CA ALA A 549 7.58 14.60 14.84
C ALA A 549 8.17 16.04 15.01
N PRO A 550 9.27 16.42 14.33
CA PRO A 550 10.10 15.57 13.48
C PRO A 550 10.80 14.50 14.32
N ARG A 551 11.01 13.33 13.74
CA ARG A 551 11.50 12.17 14.49
C ARG A 551 12.93 12.37 14.95
N SER A 552 13.19 12.09 16.25
CA SER A 552 14.53 11.97 16.79
C SER A 552 14.60 10.87 17.85
N TYR A 553 15.69 10.13 17.88
CA TYR A 553 15.87 9.05 18.84
C TYR A 553 17.35 8.79 19.16
N VAL A 554 17.57 8.14 20.28
CA VAL A 554 18.83 7.48 20.65
C VAL A 554 18.58 5.97 20.63
N TYR A 555 19.51 5.23 20.06
CA TYR A 555 19.48 3.78 20.03
C TYR A 555 20.80 3.23 20.56
N ALA A 556 20.74 2.27 21.47
CA ALA A 556 21.88 1.53 21.98
C ALA A 556 21.64 0.04 21.87
N SER A 557 22.66 -0.74 21.51
CA SER A 557 22.56 -2.19 21.50
C SER A 557 23.90 -2.88 21.75
N TYR A 558 23.81 -4.07 22.34
CA TYR A 558 24.88 -5.06 22.38
C TYR A 558 24.40 -6.35 21.71
N LYS A 559 25.23 -6.91 20.82
CA LYS A 559 24.95 -8.14 20.10
C LYS A 559 26.15 -9.07 20.15
N HIS A 560 25.94 -10.32 20.53
CA HIS A 560 26.88 -11.43 20.53
C HIS A 560 26.29 -12.54 19.66
N ASP A 561 26.63 -12.55 18.35
CA ASP A 561 25.98 -13.43 17.41
C ASP A 561 26.79 -13.68 16.14
N LEU A 562 26.37 -14.66 15.35
CA LEU A 562 26.83 -14.87 13.99
C LEU A 562 26.31 -13.77 13.07
N ASP A 563 27.22 -13.19 12.30
CA ASP A 563 26.93 -12.11 11.38
C ASP A 563 27.28 -12.49 9.95
N ARG A 564 26.39 -12.11 9.04
CA ARG A 564 26.69 -12.12 7.62
C ARG A 564 27.11 -10.69 7.27
N GLN A 565 28.38 -10.39 7.29
CA GLN A 565 28.82 -9.06 6.91
C GLN A 565 28.30 -8.71 5.51
N THR A 566 27.29 -7.90 5.46
CA THR A 566 26.86 -7.14 4.29
C THR A 566 26.87 -5.69 4.71
N GLY A 567 27.33 -4.80 3.84
CA GLY A 567 27.56 -3.40 4.15
C GLY A 567 26.33 -2.57 4.52
N ASN A 568 25.14 -3.19 4.56
CA ASN A 568 23.88 -2.56 4.94
C ASN A 568 23.35 -3.18 6.23
N TYR A 569 23.53 -2.49 7.32
CA TYR A 569 23.01 -2.86 8.65
C TYR A 569 21.47 -2.85 8.74
N GLU A 570 20.81 -2.36 7.70
CA GLU A 570 19.34 -2.24 7.63
C GLU A 570 18.68 -3.46 6.97
N ASP A 571 19.44 -4.34 6.33
CA ASP A 571 18.87 -5.52 5.68
C ASP A 571 18.40 -6.51 6.77
N ALA A 572 17.12 -6.80 6.75
CA ALA A 572 16.52 -7.83 7.58
C ALA A 572 17.33 -9.10 7.46
N THR A 573 17.80 -9.60 8.59
CA THR A 573 18.60 -10.80 8.65
C THR A 573 17.86 -11.93 7.95
N SER A 574 18.47 -12.52 6.93
CA SER A 574 17.93 -13.63 6.14
C SER A 574 17.92 -14.98 6.91
N ASP A 575 17.81 -14.93 8.22
CA ASP A 575 17.65 -16.08 9.12
C ASP A 575 16.21 -16.59 9.17
N TYR A 576 15.51 -16.48 8.03
CA TYR A 576 14.16 -17.01 7.92
C TYR A 576 14.17 -18.51 7.69
N LEU A 577 13.17 -19.18 8.25
CA LEU A 577 12.90 -20.60 8.05
C LEU A 577 13.03 -21.05 6.59
N PHE A 578 12.65 -20.19 5.65
CA PHE A 578 12.70 -20.43 4.21
C PHE A 578 14.03 -20.05 3.54
N GLY A 579 14.90 -19.29 4.20
CA GLY A 579 16.14 -18.81 3.60
C GLY A 579 17.08 -19.94 3.18
N ASN A 580 17.11 -21.04 3.94
CA ASN A 580 17.96 -22.20 3.60
C ASN A 580 17.42 -23.05 2.44
N VAL A 581 16.10 -23.02 2.19
CA VAL A 581 15.46 -23.82 1.12
C VAL A 581 15.73 -23.22 -0.26
N ILE A 582 15.91 -21.92 -0.34
CA ILE A 582 16.11 -21.17 -1.59
C ILE A 582 17.57 -20.78 -1.83
N ARG A 583 18.50 -21.30 -1.01
CA ARG A 583 19.93 -21.03 -1.17
C ARG A 583 20.47 -21.72 -2.42
N LYS A 584 21.38 -21.03 -3.16
CA LYS A 584 22.10 -21.61 -4.31
C LYS A 584 22.95 -22.78 -3.85
N SER A 585 22.83 -23.93 -4.54
CA SER A 585 23.60 -25.13 -4.26
C SER A 585 25.08 -24.93 -4.56
N GLY A 586 25.96 -25.47 -3.70
CA GLY A 586 27.41 -25.40 -3.91
C GLY A 586 28.07 -24.09 -3.45
N VAL A 587 27.30 -23.07 -3.04
CA VAL A 587 27.86 -21.79 -2.56
C VAL A 587 28.25 -21.93 -1.08
N PRO A 588 29.54 -21.73 -0.71
CA PRO A 588 29.96 -21.79 0.69
C PRO A 588 29.27 -20.73 1.53
N ILE A 589 28.90 -21.07 2.76
CA ILE A 589 28.36 -20.10 3.72
C ILE A 589 29.54 -19.33 4.31
N LYS A 590 29.53 -18.02 4.14
CA LYS A 590 30.55 -17.10 4.64
C LYS A 590 29.97 -16.34 5.83
N LEU A 591 30.35 -16.71 7.04
CA LEU A 591 29.86 -16.14 8.30
C LEU A 591 31.02 -15.73 9.18
N ALA A 592 30.78 -14.78 10.04
CA ALA A 592 31.70 -14.43 11.10
C ALA A 592 30.94 -14.32 12.42
N PHE A 593 31.62 -14.61 13.51
CA PHE A 593 31.13 -14.31 14.83
C PHE A 593 31.46 -12.86 15.18
N SER A 594 30.52 -12.14 15.78
CA SER A 594 30.77 -10.75 16.15
C SER A 594 30.19 -10.39 17.51
N ASP A 595 31.02 -9.69 18.28
CA ASP A 595 30.60 -8.89 19.42
C ASP A 595 30.49 -7.44 18.97
N GLU A 596 29.29 -6.88 19.05
CA GLU A 596 29.01 -5.54 18.53
C GLU A 596 28.33 -4.67 19.58
N TYR A 597 28.96 -3.55 19.91
CA TYR A 597 28.38 -2.47 20.70
C TYR A 597 28.06 -1.33 19.76
N ARG A 598 26.85 -0.83 19.84
CA ARG A 598 26.35 0.22 18.92
C ARG A 598 25.62 1.30 19.68
N LEU A 599 25.96 2.54 19.40
CA LEU A 599 25.26 3.72 19.86
C LEU A 599 24.93 4.60 18.65
N GLU A 600 23.66 4.99 18.53
CA GLU A 600 23.18 5.80 17.41
C GLU A 600 22.37 6.98 17.91
N PHE A 601 22.48 8.10 17.21
CA PHE A 601 21.60 9.25 17.34
C PHE A 601 21.05 9.64 15.98
N PHE A 602 19.74 9.75 15.89
CA PHE A 602 19.02 10.13 14.67
C PHE A 602 18.20 11.39 14.92
N LYS A 603 18.22 12.31 13.96
CA LYS A 603 17.37 13.49 13.94
C LYS A 603 16.93 13.83 12.52
N GLU A 604 15.62 14.02 12.37
CA GLU A 604 14.97 14.46 11.15
C GLU A 604 14.51 15.90 11.27
N HIS A 605 14.39 16.59 10.14
CA HIS A 605 13.82 17.91 9.98
C HIS A 605 12.61 17.87 9.03
N PHE A 606 11.69 18.80 9.20
CA PHE A 606 10.47 18.86 8.38
C PHE A 606 10.70 19.07 6.87
N ASN A 607 11.86 19.62 6.49
CA ASN A 607 12.24 19.81 5.09
C ASN A 607 12.69 18.51 4.38
N GLY A 608 12.67 17.37 5.08
CA GLY A 608 13.11 16.08 4.55
C GLY A 608 14.60 15.79 4.73
N PHE A 609 15.36 16.71 5.36
CA PHE A 609 16.73 16.46 5.75
C PHE A 609 16.77 15.65 7.05
N SER A 610 17.65 14.66 7.12
CA SER A 610 17.93 13.93 8.34
C SER A 610 19.42 13.62 8.46
N PHE A 611 19.89 13.53 9.68
CA PHE A 611 21.22 13.03 9.97
C PHE A 611 21.17 11.90 11.01
N HIS A 612 22.06 10.95 10.84
CA HIS A 612 22.22 9.80 11.67
C HIS A 612 23.68 9.64 12.01
N THR A 613 24.04 9.75 13.27
CA THR A 613 25.40 9.52 13.75
C THR A 613 25.45 8.21 14.49
N GLN A 614 26.55 7.47 14.35
CA GLN A 614 26.73 6.19 15.00
C GLN A 614 28.17 5.99 15.48
N ILE A 615 28.30 5.25 16.56
CA ILE A 615 29.57 4.68 17.05
C ILE A 615 29.33 3.18 17.13
N VAL A 616 30.17 2.42 16.43
CA VAL A 616 30.08 0.96 16.40
C VAL A 616 31.44 0.37 16.76
N HIS A 617 31.51 -0.31 17.89
CA HIS A 617 32.65 -1.16 18.24
C HIS A 617 32.29 -2.58 17.89
N LYS A 618 33.15 -3.27 17.13
CA LYS A 618 32.93 -4.62 16.67
C LYS A 618 34.18 -5.44 16.72
N ASP A 619 34.10 -6.57 17.43
CA ASP A 619 35.08 -7.64 17.35
C ASP A 619 34.58 -8.67 16.33
N PHE A 620 35.39 -8.96 15.33
CA PHE A 620 35.03 -9.76 14.19
C PHE A 620 35.90 -11.01 14.10
N THR A 621 35.30 -12.19 14.21
CA THR A 621 35.97 -13.50 14.14
C THR A 621 35.40 -14.30 12.95
N PRO A 622 36.10 -14.41 11.81
CA PRO A 622 35.61 -15.10 10.65
C PRO A 622 35.64 -16.63 10.84
N TYR A 623 34.67 -17.31 10.24
CA TYR A 623 34.65 -18.75 10.08
C TYR A 623 35.07 -19.14 8.66
N SER A 624 35.71 -20.33 8.52
CA SER A 624 36.06 -20.88 7.22
C SER A 624 34.81 -20.91 6.28
N PRO A 625 34.94 -20.48 5.00
CA PRO A 625 36.19 -20.30 4.24
C PRO A 625 36.78 -18.89 4.31
N LEU A 626 36.23 -17.97 5.08
CA LEU A 626 36.79 -16.64 5.21
C LEU A 626 38.18 -16.71 5.88
N PRO A 627 39.20 -16.02 5.33
CA PRO A 627 40.53 -16.04 5.91
C PRO A 627 40.57 -15.27 7.24
N SER A 628 41.36 -15.77 8.18
CA SER A 628 41.51 -15.18 9.52
C SER A 628 42.97 -14.89 9.87
N ASN A 629 43.81 -15.89 9.86
CA ASN A 629 45.07 -15.91 10.56
C ASN A 629 46.08 -14.85 10.08
N PHE A 630 46.29 -14.69 8.80
CA PHE A 630 47.32 -13.78 8.28
C PHE A 630 46.95 -12.30 8.30
N ILE A 631 45.66 -11.98 8.45
CA ILE A 631 45.16 -10.60 8.47
C ILE A 631 45.06 -10.05 9.90
N PHE A 632 44.78 -10.92 10.90
CA PHE A 632 44.41 -10.51 12.25
C PHE A 632 45.50 -10.73 13.30
N GLU A 633 46.48 -11.59 13.02
CA GLU A 633 47.54 -11.93 13.96
C GLU A 633 48.35 -10.73 14.47
N GLN A 634 48.57 -9.74 13.66
CA GLN A 634 49.43 -8.57 14.02
C GLN A 634 48.81 -7.63 15.03
N ASN A 635 47.51 -7.69 15.24
CA ASN A 635 46.77 -6.66 15.99
C ASN A 635 45.96 -7.22 17.18
N ASN A 636 46.01 -8.51 17.42
CA ASN A 636 45.24 -9.14 18.47
C ASN A 636 45.98 -10.27 19.15
N ASN A 637 46.08 -10.25 20.46
CA ASN A 637 46.71 -11.30 21.27
C ASN A 637 46.04 -12.67 21.12
N ASN A 638 44.84 -12.72 20.60
CA ASN A 638 44.08 -13.94 20.35
C ASN A 638 44.16 -14.43 18.90
N GLY A 639 44.86 -13.73 18.01
CA GLY A 639 45.20 -14.14 16.64
C GLY A 639 44.10 -14.36 15.67
N MET A 640 42.81 -14.31 16.05
CA MET A 640 41.66 -14.72 15.22
C MET A 640 40.55 -13.69 15.12
N SER A 641 40.65 -12.56 15.79
CA SER A 641 39.62 -11.52 15.76
C SER A 641 40.18 -10.14 15.37
N LEU A 642 39.38 -9.37 14.65
CA LEU A 642 39.65 -7.99 14.28
C LEU A 642 38.77 -7.08 15.12
N SER A 643 39.40 -6.25 15.98
CA SER A 643 38.69 -5.23 16.75
C SER A 643 38.71 -3.91 15.99
N ASN A 644 37.54 -3.27 15.90
CA ASN A 644 37.40 -1.99 15.21
C ASN A 644 36.29 -1.14 15.83
N THR A 645 36.62 0.15 16.04
CA THR A 645 35.65 1.18 16.45
C THR A 645 35.49 2.18 15.34
N GLU A 646 34.31 2.16 14.69
CA GLU A 646 33.98 3.06 13.58
C GLU A 646 33.04 4.16 14.05
N PHE A 647 33.37 5.42 13.70
CA PHE A 647 32.49 6.57 13.81
C PHE A 647 31.85 6.81 12.45
N GLY A 648 30.53 6.93 12.39
CA GLY A 648 29.82 7.13 11.15
C GLY A 648 28.81 8.27 11.23
N ILE A 649 28.64 8.97 10.10
CA ILE A 649 27.61 9.99 9.89
C ILE A 649 26.92 9.68 8.56
N LYS A 650 25.59 9.58 8.58
CA LYS A 650 24.75 9.48 7.38
C LYS A 650 23.91 10.75 7.28
N LEU A 651 24.09 11.50 6.21
CA LEU A 651 23.26 12.62 5.84
C LEU A 651 22.29 12.15 4.76
N ARG A 652 21.00 12.41 4.93
CA ARG A 652 19.97 11.96 3.99
C ARG A 652 18.99 13.10 3.72
N TYR A 653 18.69 13.31 2.45
CA TYR A 653 17.66 14.23 2.00
C TYR A 653 16.59 13.46 1.21
N ALA A 654 15.36 13.46 1.71
CA ALA A 654 14.21 12.80 1.12
C ALA A 654 12.98 13.71 1.24
N TYR A 655 12.81 14.59 0.25
CA TYR A 655 11.75 15.57 0.26
C TYR A 655 10.38 14.92 0.17
N LYS A 656 9.45 15.31 1.05
CA LYS A 656 8.07 14.79 1.13
C LYS A 656 7.96 13.27 1.17
N GLU A 657 8.91 12.59 1.77
CA GLU A 657 8.82 11.15 2.01
C GLU A 657 7.66 10.83 2.94
N LYS A 658 6.90 9.81 2.58
CA LYS A 658 5.79 9.32 3.39
C LYS A 658 6.23 8.14 4.25
N PHE A 659 5.68 8.08 5.46
CA PHE A 659 5.99 7.02 6.41
C PHE A 659 4.72 6.38 6.94
N LEU A 660 4.78 5.08 7.15
CA LEU A 660 3.88 4.38 8.05
C LEU A 660 4.47 4.45 9.44
N GLU A 661 3.79 5.13 10.34
CA GLU A 661 4.21 5.29 11.73
C GLU A 661 3.66 4.14 12.58
N GLY A 662 4.54 3.34 13.17
CA GLY A 662 4.23 2.41 14.24
C GLY A 662 4.49 3.04 15.62
N ASP A 663 4.27 2.25 16.67
CA ASP A 663 4.46 2.73 18.05
C ASP A 663 5.89 3.20 18.31
N TYR A 664 6.89 2.49 17.79
CA TYR A 664 8.31 2.80 17.97
C TYR A 664 9.10 2.81 16.66
N LEU A 665 8.69 1.99 15.69
CA LEU A 665 9.34 1.86 14.41
C LEU A 665 8.48 2.51 13.33
N ARG A 666 9.08 2.89 12.23
CA ARG A 666 8.37 3.37 11.04
C ARG A 666 8.92 2.74 9.78
N ALA A 667 8.08 2.58 8.78
CA ALA A 667 8.46 2.12 7.46
C ALA A 667 8.29 3.23 6.44
N SER A 668 9.27 3.40 5.54
CA SER A 668 9.16 4.35 4.43
C SER A 668 8.18 3.81 3.38
N LEU A 669 7.27 4.66 2.95
CA LEU A 669 6.37 4.44 1.81
C LEU A 669 6.92 5.09 0.52
N GLY A 670 8.16 5.61 0.59
CA GLY A 670 8.83 6.27 -0.50
C GLY A 670 8.52 7.75 -0.64
N SER A 671 9.22 8.37 -1.57
CA SER A 671 9.06 9.77 -1.97
C SER A 671 8.71 9.84 -3.46
N LYS A 672 8.07 10.93 -3.88
CA LYS A 672 7.89 11.30 -5.30
C LYS A 672 9.11 12.02 -5.88
N TYR A 673 10.15 12.19 -5.09
CA TYR A 673 11.36 12.94 -5.42
C TYR A 673 12.59 12.07 -5.15
N PRO A 674 13.72 12.34 -5.81
CA PRO A 674 14.95 11.61 -5.57
C PRO A 674 15.39 11.66 -4.11
N ILE A 675 15.89 10.53 -3.61
CA ILE A 675 16.49 10.41 -2.28
C ILE A 675 18.00 10.44 -2.43
N ILE A 676 18.65 11.34 -1.72
CA ILE A 676 20.10 11.52 -1.73
C ILE A 676 20.65 11.11 -0.36
N GLU A 677 21.66 10.25 -0.35
CA GLU A 677 22.32 9.79 0.87
C GLU A 677 23.84 9.93 0.74
N LEU A 678 24.45 10.57 1.74
CA LEU A 678 25.89 10.62 1.92
C LEU A 678 26.25 9.94 3.24
N LYS A 679 27.08 8.91 3.19
CA LYS A 679 27.64 8.22 4.35
C LYS A 679 29.11 8.51 4.45
N ILE A 680 29.57 8.91 5.60
CA ILE A 680 30.98 9.13 5.94
C ILE A 680 31.25 8.33 7.20
N ALA A 681 32.30 7.54 7.20
CA ALA A 681 32.70 6.77 8.37
C ALA A 681 34.24 6.68 8.46
N GLY A 682 34.76 6.36 9.63
CA GLY A 682 36.17 6.14 9.80
C GLY A 682 36.53 5.65 11.18
N ALA A 683 37.77 5.20 11.30
CA ALA A 683 38.38 4.74 12.54
C ALA A 683 39.81 5.26 12.68
N ILE A 684 40.27 5.39 13.92
CA ILE A 684 41.66 5.77 14.27
C ILE A 684 42.29 4.58 14.98
N GLY A 685 43.38 4.06 14.41
CA GLY A 685 44.14 2.96 14.99
C GLY A 685 44.64 3.30 16.40
N GLY A 686 44.52 2.32 17.31
CA GLY A 686 44.83 2.51 18.71
C GLY A 686 43.74 3.16 19.56
N PHE A 687 42.77 3.88 18.94
CA PHE A 687 41.67 4.48 19.68
C PHE A 687 40.50 3.47 19.86
N LEU A 688 40.06 3.33 21.13
CA LEU A 688 38.98 2.39 21.52
C LEU A 688 39.16 0.97 20.92
N LYS A 689 40.38 0.45 20.99
CA LYS A 689 40.80 -0.86 20.47
C LYS A 689 40.65 -0.99 18.95
N SER A 690 40.57 0.08 18.17
CA SER A 690 40.56 0.00 16.72
C SER A 690 41.94 -0.44 16.20
N SER A 691 41.95 -1.47 15.35
CA SER A 691 43.21 -1.99 14.81
C SER A 691 43.75 -1.20 13.63
N TYR A 692 42.91 -0.45 12.92
CA TYR A 692 43.27 0.25 11.69
C TYR A 692 42.82 1.71 11.67
N THR A 693 43.54 2.54 10.93
CA THR A 693 43.15 3.92 10.61
C THR A 693 42.64 3.95 9.17
N TYR A 694 41.42 4.43 8.99
CA TYR A 694 40.83 4.57 7.66
C TYR A 694 39.66 5.57 7.67
N GLN A 695 39.26 5.97 6.46
CA GLN A 695 38.08 6.79 6.20
C GLN A 695 37.27 6.18 5.04
N LYS A 696 35.97 6.28 5.12
CA LYS A 696 35.05 5.83 4.07
C LYS A 696 34.08 6.94 3.70
N ALA A 697 33.79 7.09 2.42
CA ALA A 697 32.75 7.97 1.95
C ALA A 697 31.92 7.23 0.89
N GLN A 698 30.62 7.33 0.97
CA GLN A 698 29.68 6.76 0.00
C GLN A 698 28.58 7.77 -0.29
N LEU A 699 28.30 8.02 -1.56
CA LEU A 699 27.20 8.85 -2.04
C LEU A 699 26.25 7.97 -2.87
N SER A 700 24.95 8.12 -2.66
CA SER A 700 23.94 7.48 -3.50
C SER A 700 22.75 8.39 -3.78
N VAL A 701 22.18 8.23 -4.96
CA VAL A 701 20.94 8.87 -5.41
C VAL A 701 20.02 7.80 -5.94
N SER A 702 18.78 7.75 -5.46
CA SER A 702 17.77 6.78 -5.91
C SER A 702 16.42 7.43 -6.06
N ASP A 703 15.64 6.94 -7.03
CA ASP A 703 14.27 7.41 -7.25
C ASP A 703 13.40 6.30 -7.84
N ASN A 704 12.09 6.46 -7.68
CA ASN A 704 11.08 5.60 -8.28
C ASN A 704 10.10 6.45 -9.09
N VAL A 705 10.36 6.59 -10.38
CA VAL A 705 9.65 7.47 -11.30
C VAL A 705 8.51 6.71 -11.99
N ASN A 706 7.29 7.22 -11.86
CA ASN A 706 6.16 6.69 -12.64
C ASN A 706 6.14 7.32 -14.03
N ILE A 707 6.30 6.50 -15.06
CA ILE A 707 6.32 6.91 -16.48
C ILE A 707 5.02 6.45 -17.16
N ALA A 708 3.89 7.00 -16.72
CA ALA A 708 2.60 6.64 -17.31
C ALA A 708 2.52 7.02 -18.81
N PRO A 709 1.98 6.14 -19.68
CA PRO A 709 1.38 4.83 -19.41
C PRO A 709 2.39 3.66 -19.41
N PHE A 710 3.70 3.92 -19.42
CA PHE A 710 4.76 2.92 -19.61
C PHE A 710 5.29 2.32 -18.30
N GLY A 711 4.54 2.46 -17.21
CA GLY A 711 4.84 1.82 -15.93
C GLY A 711 5.78 2.61 -15.03
N ASN A 712 6.58 1.88 -14.23
CA ASN A 712 7.44 2.44 -13.19
C ASN A 712 8.91 2.17 -13.48
N LEU A 713 9.75 3.19 -13.27
CA LEU A 713 11.19 3.14 -13.40
C LEU A 713 11.84 3.37 -12.04
N TYR A 714 12.60 2.41 -11.56
CA TYR A 714 13.49 2.57 -10.43
C TYR A 714 14.92 2.74 -10.90
N TYR A 715 15.67 3.68 -10.33
CA TYR A 715 17.11 3.77 -10.51
C TYR A 715 17.82 4.10 -9.20
N LYS A 716 19.06 3.62 -9.08
CA LYS A 716 19.99 3.96 -8.01
C LYS A 716 21.39 4.09 -8.59
N VAL A 717 22.00 5.24 -8.39
CA VAL A 717 23.41 5.49 -8.73
C VAL A 717 24.15 5.65 -7.42
N PHE A 718 25.30 5.03 -7.30
CA PHE A 718 26.12 5.11 -6.09
C PHE A 718 27.60 5.08 -6.40
N THR A 719 28.39 5.71 -5.55
CA THR A 719 29.85 5.71 -5.61
C THR A 719 30.43 5.75 -4.20
N GLY A 720 31.62 5.21 -4.04
CA GLY A 720 32.27 5.24 -2.76
C GLY A 720 33.78 5.05 -2.85
N LYS A 721 34.45 5.45 -1.76
CA LYS A 721 35.89 5.33 -1.59
C LYS A 721 36.24 5.00 -0.16
N VAL A 722 37.19 4.10 0.03
CA VAL A 722 37.85 3.79 1.29
C VAL A 722 39.33 4.30 1.19
N LEU A 723 39.73 5.12 2.12
CA LEU A 723 41.08 5.63 2.26
C LEU A 723 41.75 4.91 3.43
N GLY A 724 42.90 4.31 3.21
CA GLY A 724 43.66 3.52 4.18
C GLY A 724 43.95 2.11 3.64
N VAL A 725 44.93 1.46 4.25
CA VAL A 725 45.26 0.06 3.99
C VAL A 725 44.63 -0.79 5.06
N VAL A 726 43.58 -1.56 4.67
CA VAL A 726 42.70 -2.21 5.63
C VAL A 726 42.33 -3.65 5.16
N PRO A 727 42.07 -4.57 6.11
CA PRO A 727 41.57 -5.91 5.79
C PRO A 727 40.13 -5.88 5.21
N TYR A 728 39.79 -6.95 4.52
CA TYR A 728 38.52 -7.07 3.77
C TYR A 728 37.25 -6.74 4.58
N PRO A 729 37.16 -6.99 5.88
CA PRO A 729 35.95 -6.59 6.63
C PRO A 729 35.73 -5.08 6.70
N LEU A 730 36.79 -4.30 6.47
CA LEU A 730 36.77 -2.84 6.49
C LEU A 730 36.75 -2.24 5.07
N LEU A 731 36.91 -3.04 4.01
CA LEU A 731 36.72 -2.62 2.62
C LEU A 731 35.23 -2.62 2.24
N GLU A 732 34.93 -2.14 1.04
CA GLU A 732 33.59 -2.32 0.46
C GLU A 732 33.46 -3.73 -0.10
N VAL A 733 32.63 -4.53 0.53
CA VAL A 733 32.20 -5.83 0.03
C VAL A 733 30.90 -5.64 -0.73
N HIS A 734 30.97 -5.81 -2.04
CA HIS A 734 29.80 -5.59 -2.89
C HIS A 734 28.65 -6.58 -2.60
N PRO A 735 27.40 -6.13 -2.61
CA PRO A 735 26.25 -6.96 -2.23
C PRO A 735 25.98 -8.04 -3.29
N GLY A 736 26.49 -9.23 -3.07
CA GLY A 736 26.22 -10.43 -3.86
C GLY A 736 25.03 -11.21 -3.28
N ASN A 737 24.40 -12.02 -4.12
CA ASN A 737 23.23 -12.81 -3.77
C ASN A 737 23.53 -14.32 -3.79
N ASP A 738 23.48 -14.95 -2.63
CA ASP A 738 23.68 -16.41 -2.47
C ASP A 738 22.37 -17.22 -2.57
N PHE A 739 21.24 -16.58 -2.86
CA PHE A 739 19.91 -17.20 -2.88
C PHE A 739 19.31 -17.20 -4.29
N HIS A 740 18.35 -18.08 -4.55
CA HIS A 740 17.49 -18.03 -5.72
C HIS A 740 16.32 -17.03 -5.59
N TYR A 741 16.29 -16.26 -4.51
CA TYR A 741 15.37 -15.14 -4.34
C TYR A 741 15.98 -13.88 -4.96
N TYR A 742 15.22 -13.20 -5.83
CA TYR A 742 15.67 -11.95 -6.47
C TYR A 742 15.71 -10.81 -5.45
N ASN A 743 16.85 -10.13 -5.38
CA ASN A 743 16.99 -8.90 -4.61
C ASN A 743 17.30 -7.73 -5.55
N ARG A 744 16.49 -6.68 -5.49
CA ARG A 744 16.68 -5.48 -6.32
C ARG A 744 18.02 -4.77 -6.03
N ASN A 745 18.43 -4.71 -4.77
CA ASN A 745 19.62 -3.98 -4.36
C ASN A 745 20.92 -4.79 -4.43
N ASP A 746 20.85 -6.12 -4.61
CA ASP A 746 22.02 -6.99 -4.72
C ASP A 746 22.32 -7.30 -6.18
N PHE A 747 23.59 -7.61 -6.49
CA PHE A 747 23.99 -8.22 -7.75
C PHE A 747 23.64 -9.71 -7.70
N ASN A 748 22.60 -10.10 -8.42
CA ASN A 748 22.00 -11.43 -8.25
C ASN A 748 22.86 -12.58 -8.82
N MET A 749 23.75 -12.29 -9.76
CA MET A 749 24.70 -13.28 -10.32
C MET A 749 26.08 -13.21 -9.65
N MET A 750 26.31 -12.25 -8.76
CA MET A 750 27.51 -12.14 -7.93
C MET A 750 27.32 -12.93 -6.64
N TYR A 751 28.34 -13.61 -6.18
CA TYR A 751 28.37 -14.22 -4.86
C TYR A 751 28.83 -13.23 -3.80
N ARG A 752 28.43 -13.41 -2.56
CA ARG A 752 28.93 -12.61 -1.45
C ARG A 752 30.45 -12.79 -1.30
N TYR A 753 31.15 -11.70 -1.05
CA TYR A 753 32.63 -11.66 -1.01
C TYR A 753 33.32 -12.08 -2.32
N GLU A 754 32.66 -12.02 -3.45
CA GLU A 754 33.30 -12.30 -4.74
C GLU A 754 34.21 -11.15 -5.13
N PHE A 755 33.73 -9.91 -4.98
CA PHE A 755 34.51 -8.71 -5.27
C PHE A 755 34.56 -7.77 -4.07
N VAL A 756 35.74 -7.22 -3.84
CA VAL A 756 35.97 -6.15 -2.85
C VAL A 756 36.63 -4.98 -3.54
N SER A 757 36.35 -3.77 -3.07
CA SER A 757 36.88 -2.54 -3.66
C SER A 757 37.19 -1.51 -2.57
N ASP A 758 38.19 -0.68 -2.83
CA ASP A 758 38.44 0.53 -2.06
C ASP A 758 37.96 1.80 -2.78
N ARG A 759 37.61 1.70 -4.07
CA ARG A 759 36.96 2.73 -4.87
C ARG A 759 36.02 2.07 -5.86
N TYR A 760 34.82 2.60 -5.96
CA TYR A 760 33.78 2.02 -6.80
C TYR A 760 32.71 3.02 -7.20
N ALA A 761 32.04 2.72 -8.29
CA ALA A 761 30.81 3.37 -8.73
C ALA A 761 29.87 2.32 -9.31
N GLY A 762 28.59 2.46 -9.08
CA GLY A 762 27.60 1.50 -9.53
C GLY A 762 26.28 2.12 -9.89
N PHE A 763 25.51 1.34 -10.63
CA PHE A 763 24.22 1.73 -11.16
C PHE A 763 23.27 0.54 -11.11
N ILE A 764 22.05 0.76 -10.64
CA ILE A 764 20.94 -0.19 -10.63
C ILE A 764 19.76 0.48 -11.33
N PHE A 765 19.21 -0.21 -12.30
CA PHE A 765 18.06 0.21 -13.07
C PHE A 765 17.05 -0.92 -13.17
N GLU A 766 15.78 -0.65 -12.92
CA GLU A 766 14.68 -1.61 -13.09
C GLU A 766 13.46 -0.88 -13.66
N HIS A 767 12.94 -1.36 -14.77
CA HIS A 767 11.76 -0.80 -15.39
C HIS A 767 10.67 -1.87 -15.52
N THR A 768 9.53 -1.62 -14.88
CA THR A 768 8.32 -2.43 -15.01
C THR A 768 7.40 -1.78 -16.03
N LEU A 769 7.25 -2.42 -17.18
CA LEU A 769 6.42 -1.95 -18.31
C LEU A 769 4.91 -2.15 -18.10
N GLY A 770 4.51 -2.82 -17.02
CA GLY A 770 3.13 -3.26 -16.87
C GLY A 770 2.79 -4.37 -17.85
N ASN A 771 1.63 -4.31 -18.48
CA ASN A 771 1.19 -5.35 -19.42
C ASN A 771 2.12 -5.52 -20.64
N GLY A 772 2.80 -4.45 -21.04
CA GLY A 772 3.78 -4.46 -22.09
C GLY A 772 3.37 -5.28 -23.33
N VAL A 773 4.28 -6.11 -23.79
CA VAL A 773 4.07 -6.99 -24.96
C VAL A 773 2.99 -8.05 -24.71
N PHE A 774 2.81 -8.51 -23.46
CA PHE A 774 1.86 -9.57 -23.13
C PHE A 774 0.40 -9.21 -23.41
N ASN A 775 0.07 -7.93 -23.45
CA ASN A 775 -1.29 -7.47 -23.76
C ASN A 775 -1.68 -7.72 -25.23
N TYR A 776 -0.69 -7.90 -26.12
CA TYR A 776 -0.92 -8.16 -27.54
C TYR A 776 -1.06 -9.66 -27.85
N ILE A 777 -0.78 -10.54 -26.90
CA ILE A 777 -0.88 -12.01 -27.10
C ILE A 777 -2.21 -12.50 -26.50
N PRO A 778 -3.18 -12.97 -27.34
CA PRO A 778 -4.57 -13.20 -26.91
C PRO A 778 -4.74 -14.15 -25.73
N VAL A 779 -3.96 -15.22 -25.63
CA VAL A 779 -4.03 -16.20 -24.55
C VAL A 779 -3.38 -15.65 -23.28
N ILE A 780 -2.17 -15.07 -23.41
CA ILE A 780 -1.34 -14.61 -22.28
C ILE A 780 -1.98 -13.40 -21.58
N LYS A 781 -2.65 -12.55 -22.31
CA LYS A 781 -3.32 -11.36 -21.76
C LYS A 781 -4.35 -11.68 -20.66
N LYS A 782 -4.99 -12.88 -20.71
CA LYS A 782 -5.93 -13.31 -19.68
C LYS A 782 -5.29 -13.51 -18.30
N PHE A 783 -4.00 -13.82 -18.27
CA PHE A 783 -3.24 -14.04 -17.04
C PHE A 783 -2.75 -12.74 -16.38
N LYS A 784 -2.97 -11.58 -17.03
CA LYS A 784 -2.55 -10.25 -16.54
C LYS A 784 -1.05 -10.18 -16.21
N PHE A 785 -0.21 -10.95 -16.91
CA PHE A 785 1.24 -10.93 -16.71
C PHE A 785 1.81 -9.55 -17.02
N ARG A 786 2.85 -9.18 -16.27
CA ARG A 786 3.58 -7.92 -16.43
C ARG A 786 5.02 -8.20 -16.83
N GLN A 787 5.54 -7.39 -17.72
CA GLN A 787 6.92 -7.47 -18.16
C GLN A 787 7.76 -6.43 -17.44
N PHE A 788 8.97 -6.82 -17.11
CA PHE A 788 9.99 -5.93 -16.58
C PHE A 788 11.35 -6.27 -17.17
N TRP A 789 12.30 -5.37 -17.02
CA TRP A 789 13.72 -5.59 -17.30
C TRP A 789 14.58 -4.77 -16.34
N ASN A 790 15.78 -5.24 -16.09
CA ASN A 790 16.72 -4.61 -15.20
C ASN A 790 18.13 -4.65 -15.77
N LEU A 791 18.91 -3.65 -15.38
CA LEU A 791 20.33 -3.52 -15.69
C LEU A 791 21.05 -3.12 -14.42
N LYS A 792 22.10 -3.85 -14.06
CA LYS A 792 22.96 -3.51 -12.93
C LYS A 792 24.40 -3.47 -13.42
N ALA A 793 25.11 -2.43 -13.06
CA ALA A 793 26.49 -2.26 -13.41
C ALA A 793 27.29 -1.80 -12.19
N LEU A 794 28.52 -2.29 -12.07
CA LEU A 794 29.45 -1.93 -11.03
C LEU A 794 30.84 -1.81 -11.63
N TYR A 795 31.48 -0.70 -11.40
CA TYR A 795 32.89 -0.48 -11.65
C TYR A 795 33.61 -0.36 -10.33
N GLY A 796 34.70 -1.09 -10.13
CA GLY A 796 35.43 -1.07 -8.89
C GLY A 796 36.88 -1.46 -9.05
N ASN A 797 37.70 -1.01 -8.12
CA ASN A 797 39.12 -1.34 -8.09
C ASN A 797 39.61 -1.47 -6.65
N LEU A 798 40.71 -2.15 -6.49
CA LEU A 798 41.43 -2.29 -5.22
C LEU A 798 42.87 -1.80 -5.42
N SER A 799 43.34 -0.93 -4.58
CA SER A 799 44.72 -0.47 -4.60
C SER A 799 45.68 -1.64 -4.39
N LYS A 800 46.88 -1.51 -4.89
CA LYS A 800 47.90 -2.57 -4.80
C LYS A 800 48.19 -2.95 -3.37
N GLU A 801 48.23 -1.95 -2.50
CA GLU A 801 48.45 -2.12 -1.06
C GLU A 801 47.34 -2.93 -0.40
N ASN A 802 46.10 -2.56 -0.65
CA ASN A 802 44.92 -3.29 -0.14
C ASN A 802 44.84 -4.69 -0.78
N TYR A 803 45.17 -4.84 -2.06
CA TYR A 803 45.20 -6.15 -2.71
C TYR A 803 46.24 -7.07 -2.05
N ASN A 804 47.45 -6.60 -1.82
CA ASN A 804 48.54 -7.37 -1.22
C ASN A 804 48.22 -7.76 0.24
N LEU A 805 47.64 -6.83 1.01
CA LEU A 805 47.22 -7.13 2.38
C LEU A 805 46.23 -8.27 2.45
N ASN A 806 45.28 -8.30 1.53
CA ASN A 806 44.16 -9.26 1.56
C ASN A 806 44.43 -10.56 0.79
N ASN A 807 45.49 -10.62 -0.04
CA ASN A 807 45.90 -11.78 -0.82
C ASN A 807 47.40 -12.02 -0.71
N PRO A 808 47.96 -12.29 0.52
CA PRO A 808 49.40 -12.52 0.70
C PRO A 808 49.83 -13.83 0.02
N SER A 809 51.04 -13.83 -0.54
CA SER A 809 51.62 -14.98 -1.29
C SER A 809 51.82 -16.24 -0.40
N SER A 810 51.90 -16.05 0.93
CA SER A 810 52.11 -17.09 1.92
C SER A 810 50.80 -17.70 2.51
N SER A 811 49.64 -17.32 1.97
CA SER A 811 48.35 -17.79 2.52
C SER A 811 48.21 -19.29 2.28
N SER A 812 48.10 -20.05 3.37
CA SER A 812 47.79 -21.49 3.37
C SER A 812 46.33 -21.76 3.02
N ASN A 813 45.49 -20.75 3.02
CA ASN A 813 44.08 -20.84 2.65
C ASN A 813 43.92 -20.38 1.19
N ASN A 814 43.39 -21.25 0.33
CA ASN A 814 43.14 -20.99 -1.09
C ASN A 814 42.04 -19.92 -1.38
N TYR A 815 41.74 -19.05 -0.43
CA TYR A 815 40.75 -18.01 -0.61
C TYR A 815 41.39 -16.72 -1.10
N THR A 816 41.05 -16.33 -2.33
CA THR A 816 41.54 -15.10 -2.95
C THR A 816 40.40 -14.11 -3.13
N PHE A 817 40.55 -12.90 -2.58
CA PHE A 817 39.63 -11.80 -2.85
C PHE A 817 39.89 -11.25 -4.24
N ARG A 818 38.84 -11.20 -5.04
CA ARG A 818 38.91 -10.68 -6.42
C ARG A 818 38.65 -9.19 -6.45
N THR A 819 39.28 -8.55 -7.40
CA THR A 819 38.99 -7.17 -7.79
C THR A 819 38.45 -7.15 -9.22
N LEU A 820 37.64 -6.16 -9.55
CA LEU A 820 37.16 -5.97 -10.91
C LEU A 820 38.27 -5.48 -11.86
N ALA A 821 39.40 -4.96 -11.33
CA ALA A 821 40.59 -4.60 -12.10
C ALA A 821 40.28 -3.79 -13.38
N ASN A 822 39.42 -2.80 -13.26
CA ASN A 822 38.90 -1.93 -14.33
C ASN A 822 37.94 -2.62 -15.35
N ILE A 823 37.56 -3.87 -15.15
CA ILE A 823 36.51 -4.54 -15.94
C ILE A 823 35.16 -4.30 -15.24
N PRO A 824 34.19 -3.66 -15.89
CA PRO A 824 32.91 -3.45 -15.26
C PRO A 824 32.16 -4.77 -15.07
N TYR A 825 31.55 -4.92 -13.89
CA TYR A 825 30.57 -5.98 -13.64
C TYR A 825 29.23 -5.55 -14.24
N ILE A 826 28.60 -6.39 -15.05
CA ILE A 826 27.34 -6.07 -15.70
C ILE A 826 26.38 -7.26 -15.60
N GLU A 827 25.18 -7.02 -15.11
CA GLU A 827 24.03 -7.93 -15.16
C GLU A 827 22.89 -7.31 -15.96
N LEU A 828 22.32 -8.10 -16.86
CA LEU A 828 21.07 -7.79 -17.56
C LEU A 828 20.01 -8.80 -17.15
N GLY A 829 18.81 -8.34 -16.84
CA GLY A 829 17.72 -9.21 -16.47
C GLY A 829 16.40 -8.81 -17.13
N THR A 830 15.56 -9.80 -17.34
CA THR A 830 14.15 -9.63 -17.72
C THR A 830 13.32 -10.74 -17.13
N GLY A 831 12.01 -10.64 -17.18
CA GLY A 831 11.17 -11.71 -16.69
C GLY A 831 9.68 -11.38 -16.71
N ILE A 832 8.97 -12.17 -15.96
CA ILE A 832 7.52 -12.12 -15.86
C ILE A 832 7.15 -11.92 -14.40
N GLU A 833 6.42 -10.88 -14.11
CA GLU A 833 5.77 -10.69 -12.81
C GLU A 833 4.26 -10.86 -12.93
N ASN A 834 3.61 -10.93 -11.79
CA ASN A 834 2.18 -11.16 -11.69
C ASN A 834 1.73 -12.61 -11.99
N ILE A 835 2.63 -13.57 -11.89
CA ILE A 835 2.28 -14.99 -11.99
C ILE A 835 1.44 -15.33 -10.75
N LEU A 836 0.20 -15.82 -10.97
CA LEU A 836 -0.77 -16.07 -9.90
C LEU A 836 -0.98 -14.83 -8.99
N GLN A 837 -0.84 -13.62 -9.54
CA GLN A 837 -1.02 -12.33 -8.88
C GLN A 837 0.03 -11.95 -7.82
N VAL A 838 0.96 -12.85 -7.48
CA VAL A 838 1.94 -12.61 -6.40
C VAL A 838 3.37 -13.00 -6.73
N PHE A 839 3.58 -13.89 -7.69
CA PHE A 839 4.93 -14.39 -7.99
C PHE A 839 5.57 -13.61 -9.14
N ARG A 840 6.87 -13.48 -9.03
CA ARG A 840 7.75 -12.92 -10.04
C ARG A 840 8.86 -13.93 -10.36
N LEU A 841 9.19 -14.07 -11.62
CA LEU A 841 10.26 -14.91 -12.15
C LEU A 841 11.22 -14.04 -12.96
N ASP A 842 12.48 -14.03 -12.56
CA ASP A 842 13.56 -13.24 -13.14
C ASP A 842 14.55 -14.15 -13.85
N PHE A 843 14.90 -13.82 -15.08
CA PHE A 843 15.98 -14.41 -15.88
C PHE A 843 17.10 -13.39 -15.92
N VAL A 844 18.25 -13.72 -15.34
CA VAL A 844 19.36 -12.78 -15.19
C VAL A 844 20.61 -13.35 -15.84
N TRP A 845 21.24 -12.54 -16.68
CA TRP A 845 22.50 -12.84 -17.35
C TRP A 845 23.61 -11.96 -16.78
N ARG A 846 24.73 -12.58 -16.43
CA ARG A 846 25.97 -11.88 -16.14
C ARG A 846 26.74 -11.72 -17.46
N LEU A 847 26.91 -10.49 -17.90
CA LEU A 847 27.54 -10.16 -19.17
C LEU A 847 29.07 -9.94 -19.03
N SER A 848 29.49 -9.48 -17.85
CA SER A 848 30.88 -9.19 -17.53
C SER A 848 31.14 -9.22 -16.03
N PRO A 849 32.33 -9.66 -15.55
CA PRO A 849 33.26 -10.55 -16.24
C PRO A 849 32.69 -11.95 -16.36
N THR A 850 32.97 -12.62 -17.47
CA THR A 850 32.49 -13.98 -17.76
C THR A 850 33.49 -15.08 -17.39
N ASN A 851 34.79 -14.76 -17.32
CA ASN A 851 35.86 -15.73 -17.01
C ASN A 851 35.97 -15.93 -15.51
N ILE A 852 35.20 -16.83 -14.94
CA ILE A 852 35.24 -17.20 -13.52
C ILE A 852 35.94 -18.55 -13.42
N VAL A 853 37.13 -18.59 -12.80
CA VAL A 853 37.99 -19.79 -12.67
C VAL A 853 37.52 -20.64 -11.49
N GLU A 854 36.25 -20.85 -11.29
CA GLU A 854 35.75 -21.82 -10.31
C GLU A 854 34.61 -22.64 -10.86
N SER A 855 34.54 -23.85 -10.40
CA SER A 855 33.80 -25.05 -10.84
C SER A 855 32.32 -24.90 -11.26
N ILE A 856 31.75 -23.71 -11.25
CA ILE A 856 30.40 -23.44 -11.74
C ILE A 856 30.33 -22.05 -12.40
N PRO A 857 30.77 -21.89 -13.65
CA PRO A 857 30.57 -20.66 -14.41
C PRO A 857 29.10 -20.56 -14.82
N ARG A 858 28.28 -19.95 -14.02
CA ARG A 858 26.90 -19.65 -14.40
C ARG A 858 26.80 -18.18 -14.78
N ASN A 859 26.83 -17.92 -16.09
CA ASN A 859 26.53 -16.59 -16.64
C ASN A 859 25.02 -16.34 -16.74
N PHE A 860 24.21 -17.32 -16.37
CA PHE A 860 22.74 -17.26 -16.38
C PHE A 860 22.17 -17.83 -15.09
N GLY A 861 21.16 -17.15 -14.55
CA GLY A 861 20.44 -17.59 -13.35
C GLY A 861 18.95 -17.30 -13.44
N VAL A 862 18.18 -18.14 -12.76
CA VAL A 862 16.74 -17.97 -12.60
C VAL A 862 16.46 -17.69 -11.12
N PHE A 863 15.70 -16.62 -10.88
CA PHE A 863 15.36 -16.17 -9.54
C PHE A 863 13.84 -16.01 -9.41
N GLY A 864 13.32 -16.28 -8.23
CA GLY A 864 11.93 -16.07 -7.91
C GLY A 864 11.78 -15.01 -6.83
N SER A 865 10.71 -14.28 -6.84
CA SER A 865 10.34 -13.41 -5.73
C SER A 865 8.82 -13.33 -5.54
N VAL A 866 8.40 -12.86 -4.38
CA VAL A 866 7.01 -12.62 -4.06
C VAL A 866 6.81 -11.12 -3.99
N LYS A 867 5.85 -10.61 -4.75
CA LYS A 867 5.54 -9.18 -4.82
C LYS A 867 4.02 -9.00 -4.71
N PHE A 868 3.59 -8.36 -3.64
CA PHE A 868 2.20 -7.95 -3.47
C PHE A 868 2.02 -6.55 -4.03
N GLU A 869 1.33 -6.42 -5.15
CA GLU A 869 1.06 -5.14 -5.80
C GLU A 869 -0.30 -5.19 -6.49
N PHE A 870 -1.12 -4.13 -6.31
CA PHE A 870 -2.43 -3.98 -6.95
C PHE A 870 -2.35 -3.89 -8.46
#